data_fe2951842a0345d1b48c7ce654255269
#
_entry.id   fe2951842a0345d1b48c7ce654255269
#
_cell.length_a   1.000
_cell.length_b   1.000
_cell.length_c   1.000
_cell.angle_alpha   90.00
_cell.angle_beta   90.00
_cell.angle_gamma   90.00
#
_symmetry.space_group_name_H-M   'P 1'
#
loop_
_entity.id
_entity.type
_entity.pdbx_description
1 polymer ?
#
loop_
_entity_poly.entity_id
_entity_poly.type
_entity_poly.pdbx_seq_one_letter_code
_entity_poly.pdbx_strand_id
1 'polypeptide(L)'
;MAKKPTTGKAVKKETNSKLSFHKQLVLNRFMFHFFKDGTLQGLKNRLGEDRFEGIHEDGQSLFFHELSNYLFEVDLIDLDELRRYDLNIVQHWQQITEHRNRKEDTVLNMKYFQYLSLLFTEIYLDWYFNRKQQLLDGLNNELAAYNAENDKTAKDRANQFKSYILDDLNKLAYWNATGSGKTLLLHVNILQYLHYFQNGNTHHYPDKIILLTPDERLSKQHLDELENSGFTQYQLFDKSKSAPFKGTIEVIDINKLADEMGDKTVAVEAFEGNNLVLIDEGHKGTGSAAGAWMRRRDKLTRDGFAFEYSATFGQAVAGGNNVEAVETEIQKKKAKLLFETTALGKLNEEELAQIALTSEEKRDARIQATREVYGKSILFDYSYKFFYEDGYGKESLILNLNPEEDKKDERRYEYFTACLLSFYQQQYLFNKNKEKLSEFNIEKPLWVFVGNTVSGEDSDIHAVLRFLAWFLNHETQAKAWINDLIKNKARILDTKERNIFENRFTALMNAPEDIYADILSRLFNTTHSGQRLRVLNLIGSKGELALQVGEAEPFGLINIGDAPSLYKMCEEDTTFDYQRDDFAKSLFHTLNDKDSRLHILIGSRKFTEGWSSWRVSTMGLLNMGRGEGSQIIQLFGRGVRLKGRNYSLKRSTPGERPKGLHLEKLETLNVFGVRADYMATFKQYLEDEGITPSDEILELNFETRPNMPATRLKTLKLKDGYKDNQRLGFKRVYFPELYEVPADFQGKIKQPHIKLDLYPKLESIDTSRKGDNTPVNVRNEAKLDYKIISAFDFDRLYLAIQNYKLQRGWSNLRVDKQRLIDFCTGKRLC
;
A
#
# COMPACT_ATOMS: atom_id res chain seq x y z
N MET A 1 -11.49 -30.59 -59.29
CA MET A 1 -10.29 -30.72 -58.46
C MET A 1 -10.25 -29.54 -57.50
N ALA A 2 -10.65 -29.74 -56.26
CA ALA A 2 -10.71 -28.69 -55.26
C ALA A 2 -9.44 -28.72 -54.40
N LYS A 3 -8.72 -27.61 -54.31
CA LYS A 3 -7.57 -27.42 -53.41
C LYS A 3 -8.04 -27.26 -51.95
N LYS A 4 -7.54 -28.13 -51.07
CA LYS A 4 -7.68 -28.02 -49.61
C LYS A 4 -6.92 -26.76 -49.10
N PRO A 5 -7.47 -26.06 -48.11
CA PRO A 5 -6.74 -25.01 -47.43
C PRO A 5 -5.76 -25.58 -46.41
N THR A 6 -4.52 -25.15 -46.49
CA THR A 6 -3.45 -25.44 -45.52
C THR A 6 -3.74 -24.73 -44.21
N THR A 7 -3.91 -25.49 -43.16
CA THR A 7 -4.00 -25.01 -41.79
C THR A 7 -2.61 -24.44 -41.36
N GLY A 8 -2.53 -23.14 -41.30
CA GLY A 8 -1.41 -22.45 -40.66
C GLY A 8 -1.41 -22.75 -39.16
N LYS A 9 -0.39 -23.45 -38.69
CA LYS A 9 -0.09 -23.56 -37.27
C LYS A 9 0.19 -22.15 -36.73
N ALA A 10 -0.70 -21.65 -35.90
CA ALA A 10 -0.43 -20.47 -35.08
C ALA A 10 0.78 -20.81 -34.18
N VAL A 11 1.91 -20.19 -34.46
CA VAL A 11 3.05 -20.16 -33.55
C VAL A 11 2.61 -19.39 -32.32
N LYS A 12 2.31 -20.11 -31.22
CA LYS A 12 2.23 -19.49 -29.91
C LYS A 12 3.56 -18.79 -29.67
N LYS A 13 3.57 -17.45 -29.73
CA LYS A 13 4.63 -16.67 -29.11
C LYS A 13 4.62 -17.04 -27.62
N GLU A 14 5.58 -17.82 -27.18
CA GLU A 14 5.91 -17.95 -25.78
C GLU A 14 6.24 -16.54 -25.27
N THR A 15 5.29 -15.97 -24.57
CA THR A 15 5.51 -14.76 -23.77
C THR A 15 6.61 -15.09 -22.77
N ASN A 16 7.73 -14.42 -22.93
CA ASN A 16 8.87 -14.47 -22.03
C ASN A 16 8.45 -14.01 -20.63
N SER A 17 7.91 -14.88 -19.80
CA SER A 17 7.61 -14.56 -18.41
C SER A 17 8.93 -14.45 -17.64
N LYS A 18 9.48 -13.24 -17.55
CA LYS A 18 10.45 -12.93 -16.50
C LYS A 18 9.77 -13.22 -15.17
N LEU A 19 10.45 -13.90 -14.25
CA LEU A 19 9.94 -14.12 -12.91
C LEU A 19 9.60 -12.76 -12.28
N SER A 20 8.36 -12.58 -11.83
CA SER A 20 7.94 -11.33 -11.18
C SER A 20 8.84 -11.02 -9.99
N PHE A 21 9.20 -9.76 -9.78
CA PHE A 21 10.10 -9.36 -8.69
C PHE A 21 9.55 -9.73 -7.30
N HIS A 22 8.24 -9.74 -7.11
CA HIS A 22 7.57 -10.22 -5.89
C HIS A 22 7.98 -11.66 -5.50
N LYS A 23 8.32 -12.50 -6.46
CA LYS A 23 8.76 -13.89 -6.23
C LYS A 23 10.25 -14.01 -5.95
N GLN A 24 10.99 -12.91 -5.96
CA GLN A 24 12.43 -12.87 -5.79
C GLN A 24 12.87 -12.31 -4.43
N LEU A 25 11.95 -12.14 -3.50
CA LEU A 25 12.19 -11.52 -2.19
C LEU A 25 12.60 -12.58 -1.16
N VAL A 26 13.90 -12.84 -1.04
CA VAL A 26 14.45 -13.91 -0.21
C VAL A 26 14.22 -13.64 1.28
N LEU A 27 14.49 -12.42 1.76
CA LEU A 27 14.24 -12.05 3.15
C LEU A 27 12.75 -12.17 3.52
N ASN A 28 11.86 -11.72 2.63
CA ASN A 28 10.42 -11.83 2.84
C ASN A 28 9.98 -13.31 2.93
N ARG A 29 10.50 -14.19 2.06
CA ARG A 29 10.26 -15.64 2.12
C ARG A 29 10.72 -16.23 3.45
N PHE A 30 11.93 -15.89 3.89
CA PHE A 30 12.48 -16.34 5.17
C PHE A 30 11.55 -15.95 6.33
N MET A 31 11.01 -14.75 6.37
CA MET A 31 10.09 -14.30 7.42
C MET A 31 8.76 -15.07 7.42
N PHE A 32 8.25 -15.45 6.26
CA PHE A 32 7.04 -16.25 6.17
C PHE A 32 7.25 -17.69 6.68
N HIS A 33 8.46 -18.25 6.58
CA HIS A 33 8.76 -19.59 7.07
C HIS A 33 8.69 -19.73 8.60
N PHE A 34 8.65 -18.62 9.34
CA PHE A 34 8.35 -18.67 10.79
C PHE A 34 6.90 -19.11 11.08
N PHE A 35 6.03 -19.17 10.08
CA PHE A 35 4.61 -19.50 10.23
C PHE A 35 4.23 -20.71 9.39
N LYS A 36 3.39 -21.58 9.93
CA LYS A 36 2.96 -22.83 9.28
C LYS A 36 2.43 -22.64 7.86
N ASP A 37 1.67 -21.58 7.60
CA ASP A 37 1.06 -21.33 6.30
C ASP A 37 1.99 -20.61 5.31
N GLY A 38 3.18 -20.18 5.75
CA GLY A 38 4.32 -19.76 4.94
C GLY A 38 4.08 -18.73 3.83
N THR A 39 2.91 -18.09 3.78
CA THR A 39 2.55 -17.14 2.72
C THR A 39 1.69 -15.98 3.25
N LEU A 40 1.77 -14.82 2.58
CA LEU A 40 0.89 -13.68 2.89
C LEU A 40 -0.59 -14.07 2.80
N GLN A 41 -0.97 -14.85 1.78
CA GLN A 41 -2.37 -15.28 1.60
C GLN A 41 -2.84 -16.20 2.73
N GLY A 42 -1.99 -17.11 3.20
CA GLY A 42 -2.29 -17.97 4.35
C GLY A 42 -2.56 -17.16 5.61
N LEU A 43 -1.66 -16.22 5.95
CA LEU A 43 -1.82 -15.34 7.10
C LEU A 43 -3.00 -14.37 6.93
N LYS A 44 -3.25 -13.83 5.73
CA LYS A 44 -4.45 -13.04 5.42
C LYS A 44 -5.74 -13.79 5.70
N ASN A 45 -5.86 -15.04 5.27
CA ASN A 45 -7.06 -15.85 5.49
C ASN A 45 -7.39 -16.02 6.97
N ARG A 46 -6.41 -15.88 7.84
CA ARG A 46 -6.57 -15.98 9.29
C ARG A 46 -6.76 -14.65 9.98
N LEU A 47 -5.96 -13.65 9.63
CA LEU A 47 -5.87 -12.37 10.33
C LEU A 47 -6.64 -11.24 9.64
N GLY A 48 -7.04 -11.41 8.37
CA GLY A 48 -7.58 -10.36 7.53
C GLY A 48 -9.02 -9.94 7.81
N GLU A 49 -9.71 -10.60 8.76
CA GLU A 49 -11.05 -10.19 9.18
C GLU A 49 -10.98 -9.03 10.18
N ASP A 50 -11.84 -8.04 10.04
CA ASP A 50 -11.89 -6.83 10.88
C ASP A 50 -12.12 -7.13 12.38
N ARG A 51 -12.66 -8.32 12.71
CA ARG A 51 -12.83 -8.76 14.10
C ARG A 51 -11.52 -9.00 14.86
N PHE A 52 -10.41 -9.16 14.16
CA PHE A 52 -9.10 -9.33 14.77
C PHE A 52 -8.36 -8.00 14.97
N GLU A 53 -8.94 -6.89 14.50
CA GLU A 53 -8.39 -5.57 14.72
C GLU A 53 -8.69 -5.09 16.14
N GLY A 54 -7.66 -4.73 16.89
CA GLY A 54 -7.82 -4.20 18.25
C GLY A 54 -6.95 -4.89 19.28
N ILE A 55 -7.14 -4.48 20.53
CA ILE A 55 -6.36 -4.92 21.69
C ILE A 55 -7.33 -5.59 22.65
N HIS A 56 -6.95 -6.75 23.15
CA HIS A 56 -7.69 -7.50 24.14
C HIS A 56 -7.50 -6.92 25.56
N GLU A 57 -8.36 -7.31 26.52
CA GLU A 57 -8.32 -6.81 27.90
C GLU A 57 -6.99 -7.16 28.64
N ASP A 58 -6.26 -8.16 28.20
CA ASP A 58 -4.94 -8.53 28.73
C ASP A 58 -3.77 -7.69 28.19
N GLY A 59 -4.07 -6.70 27.33
CA GLY A 59 -3.09 -5.80 26.75
C GLY A 59 -2.43 -6.32 25.48
N GLN A 60 -2.79 -7.51 25.00
CA GLN A 60 -2.26 -8.10 23.77
C GLN A 60 -3.16 -7.81 22.58
N SER A 61 -2.62 -7.90 21.37
CA SER A 61 -3.44 -7.76 20.17
C SER A 61 -4.34 -8.97 19.95
N LEU A 62 -5.49 -8.76 19.32
CA LEU A 62 -6.34 -9.88 18.88
C LEU A 62 -5.64 -10.75 17.82
N PHE A 63 -4.67 -10.17 17.08
CA PHE A 63 -3.83 -10.91 16.15
C PHE A 63 -2.94 -11.93 16.87
N PHE A 64 -2.35 -11.57 18.02
CA PHE A 64 -1.57 -12.51 18.84
C PHE A 64 -2.42 -13.69 19.26
N HIS A 65 -3.64 -13.45 19.74
CA HIS A 65 -4.53 -14.54 20.17
C HIS A 65 -4.87 -15.49 19.02
N GLU A 66 -4.98 -15.02 17.81
CA GLU A 66 -5.18 -15.88 16.63
C GLU A 66 -3.90 -16.61 16.26
N LEU A 67 -2.76 -15.92 16.18
CA LEU A 67 -1.47 -16.53 15.83
C LEU A 67 -1.01 -17.56 16.87
N SER A 68 -1.23 -17.35 18.16
CA SER A 68 -0.83 -18.28 19.22
C SER A 68 -1.37 -19.70 19.04
N ASN A 69 -2.45 -19.87 18.28
CA ASN A 69 -3.01 -21.17 17.92
C ASN A 69 -2.23 -21.92 16.84
N TYR A 70 -1.26 -21.27 16.19
CA TYR A 70 -0.54 -21.81 15.03
C TYR A 70 0.92 -22.09 15.26
N LEU A 71 1.53 -21.47 16.26
CA LEU A 71 2.97 -21.61 16.54
C LEU A 71 3.36 -22.95 17.16
N PHE A 72 2.41 -23.75 17.59
CA PHE A 72 2.68 -25.05 18.22
C PHE A 72 3.37 -26.08 17.31
N GLU A 73 3.58 -25.78 16.03
CA GLU A 73 4.25 -26.70 15.08
C GLU A 73 5.54 -26.13 14.46
N VAL A 74 5.98 -24.91 14.84
CA VAL A 74 7.17 -24.28 14.27
C VAL A 74 8.16 -23.94 15.39
N ASP A 75 9.29 -24.64 15.41
CA ASP A 75 10.32 -24.54 16.47
C ASP A 75 11.16 -23.25 16.43
N LEU A 76 10.84 -22.27 15.59
CA LEU A 76 11.66 -21.07 15.37
C LEU A 76 11.33 -19.92 16.32
N ILE A 77 10.09 -19.83 16.78
CA ILE A 77 9.61 -18.82 17.75
C ILE A 77 8.73 -19.55 18.75
N ASP A 78 8.97 -19.37 20.03
CA ASP A 78 8.08 -19.87 21.06
C ASP A 78 6.96 -18.87 21.40
N LEU A 79 5.99 -19.34 22.18
CA LEU A 79 4.81 -18.54 22.54
C LEU A 79 5.18 -17.31 23.40
N ASP A 80 6.19 -17.44 24.25
CA ASP A 80 6.63 -16.35 25.14
C ASP A 80 7.39 -15.28 24.33
N GLU A 81 8.16 -15.68 23.33
CA GLU A 81 8.78 -14.76 22.37
C GLU A 81 7.71 -14.02 21.59
N LEU A 82 6.72 -14.71 21.01
CA LEU A 82 5.62 -14.06 20.28
C LEU A 82 4.85 -13.09 21.17
N ARG A 83 4.59 -13.47 22.43
CA ARG A 83 3.92 -12.59 23.40
C ARG A 83 4.72 -11.32 23.66
N ARG A 84 6.03 -11.45 23.82
CA ARG A 84 6.93 -10.30 24.04
C ARG A 84 6.94 -9.36 22.83
N TYR A 85 7.01 -9.90 21.61
CA TYR A 85 6.94 -9.11 20.37
C TYR A 85 5.61 -8.39 20.25
N ASP A 86 4.51 -9.08 20.51
CA ASP A 86 3.17 -8.50 20.45
C ASP A 86 2.98 -7.35 21.43
N LEU A 87 3.37 -7.54 22.70
CA LEU A 87 3.29 -6.49 23.71
C LEU A 87 4.10 -5.26 23.33
N ASN A 88 5.29 -5.44 22.77
CA ASN A 88 6.13 -4.36 22.30
C ASN A 88 5.48 -3.61 21.13
N ILE A 89 4.92 -4.32 20.15
CA ILE A 89 4.17 -3.74 19.03
C ILE A 89 2.98 -2.93 19.53
N VAL A 90 2.16 -3.50 20.41
CA VAL A 90 0.97 -2.83 20.97
C VAL A 90 1.35 -1.58 21.72
N GLN A 91 2.38 -1.64 22.58
CA GLN A 91 2.85 -0.48 23.33
C GLN A 91 3.31 0.65 22.39
N HIS A 92 4.14 0.34 21.40
CA HIS A 92 4.64 1.34 20.46
C HIS A 92 3.52 1.90 19.57
N TRP A 93 2.59 1.07 19.12
CA TRP A 93 1.44 1.52 18.34
C TRP A 93 0.55 2.47 19.14
N GLN A 94 0.22 2.12 20.39
CA GLN A 94 -0.54 2.99 21.27
C GLN A 94 0.17 4.33 21.49
N GLN A 95 1.49 4.29 21.73
CA GLN A 95 2.28 5.50 21.95
C GLN A 95 2.19 6.46 20.76
N ILE A 96 2.33 5.98 19.52
CA ILE A 96 2.31 6.86 18.34
C ILE A 96 0.89 7.27 17.91
N THR A 97 -0.14 6.56 18.35
CA THR A 97 -1.52 6.86 17.94
C THR A 97 -2.31 7.63 18.98
N GLU A 98 -1.86 7.66 20.23
CA GLU A 98 -2.60 8.27 21.35
C GLU A 98 -2.95 9.75 21.09
N HIS A 99 -2.00 10.56 20.69
CA HIS A 99 -2.22 11.99 20.41
C HIS A 99 -3.20 12.19 19.25
N ARG A 100 -3.05 11.40 18.18
CA ARG A 100 -3.91 11.43 17.00
C ARG A 100 -5.33 10.97 17.34
N ASN A 101 -5.47 9.88 18.09
CA ASN A 101 -6.76 9.35 18.52
C ASN A 101 -7.55 10.37 19.33
N ARG A 102 -6.88 11.11 20.23
CA ARG A 102 -7.52 12.19 21.01
C ARG A 102 -7.97 13.35 20.12
N LYS A 103 -7.16 13.71 19.11
CA LYS A 103 -7.45 14.84 18.21
C LYS A 103 -8.62 14.53 17.26
N GLU A 104 -8.72 13.29 16.77
CA GLU A 104 -9.72 12.87 15.79
C GLU A 104 -10.94 12.18 16.42
N ASP A 105 -10.98 12.04 17.75
CA ASP A 105 -12.01 11.32 18.52
C ASP A 105 -12.30 9.91 17.94
N THR A 106 -11.22 9.19 17.61
CA THR A 106 -11.27 7.86 17.00
C THR A 106 -10.14 6.98 17.51
N VAL A 107 -10.28 5.67 17.36
CA VAL A 107 -9.22 4.70 17.71
C VAL A 107 -8.67 4.09 16.43
N LEU A 108 -7.39 4.34 16.18
CA LEU A 108 -6.68 3.73 15.05
C LEU A 108 -6.20 2.33 15.43
N ASN A 109 -6.91 1.33 14.98
CA ASN A 109 -6.50 -0.06 15.10
C ASN A 109 -5.55 -0.46 13.97
N MET A 110 -4.56 -1.30 14.30
CA MET A 110 -3.69 -1.91 13.29
C MET A 110 -4.48 -2.79 12.34
N LYS A 111 -4.14 -2.74 11.06
CA LYS A 111 -4.58 -3.71 10.06
C LYS A 111 -3.65 -4.93 10.10
N TYR A 112 -4.13 -6.10 9.68
CA TYR A 112 -3.35 -7.35 9.74
C TYR A 112 -1.98 -7.23 9.06
N PHE A 113 -1.89 -6.54 7.92
CA PHE A 113 -0.64 -6.36 7.20
C PHE A 113 0.32 -5.40 7.91
N GLN A 114 -0.21 -4.40 8.63
CA GLN A 114 0.59 -3.51 9.48
C GLN A 114 1.16 -4.29 10.65
N TYR A 115 0.32 -5.09 11.31
CA TYR A 115 0.75 -5.97 12.39
C TYR A 115 1.84 -6.94 11.94
N LEU A 116 1.65 -7.63 10.81
CA LEU A 116 2.65 -8.55 10.26
C LEU A 116 3.96 -7.85 9.90
N SER A 117 3.90 -6.66 9.30
CA SER A 117 5.08 -5.85 9.01
C SER A 117 5.89 -5.54 10.27
N LEU A 118 5.19 -5.14 11.35
CA LEU A 118 5.82 -4.84 12.64
C LEU A 118 6.32 -6.10 13.34
N LEU A 119 5.58 -7.20 13.28
CA LEU A 119 5.99 -8.48 13.86
C LEU A 119 7.26 -9.03 13.18
N PHE A 120 7.33 -8.97 11.85
CA PHE A 120 8.53 -9.36 11.14
C PHE A 120 9.72 -8.47 11.51
N THR A 121 9.47 -7.18 11.75
CA THR A 121 10.51 -6.25 12.24
C THR A 121 10.99 -6.63 13.65
N GLU A 122 10.08 -6.96 14.58
CA GLU A 122 10.45 -7.44 15.94
C GLU A 122 11.35 -8.67 15.87
N ILE A 123 10.91 -9.68 15.10
CA ILE A 123 11.68 -10.91 14.92
C ILE A 123 13.07 -10.61 14.35
N TYR A 124 13.12 -9.81 13.29
CA TYR A 124 14.39 -9.47 12.65
C TYR A 124 15.34 -8.71 13.58
N LEU A 125 14.84 -7.69 14.29
CA LEU A 125 15.66 -6.88 15.18
C LEU A 125 16.12 -7.69 16.41
N ASP A 126 15.26 -8.53 17.01
CA ASP A 126 15.69 -9.43 18.08
C ASP A 126 16.82 -10.34 17.61
N TRP A 127 16.69 -10.93 16.43
CA TRP A 127 17.75 -11.80 15.89
C TRP A 127 19.00 -10.99 15.48
N TYR A 128 18.84 -9.82 14.91
CA TYR A 128 19.95 -8.94 14.54
C TYR A 128 20.81 -8.52 15.74
N PHE A 129 20.18 -8.15 16.85
CA PHE A 129 20.90 -7.72 18.05
C PHE A 129 21.37 -8.88 18.92
N ASN A 130 20.59 -9.94 19.06
CA ASN A 130 20.84 -11.00 20.02
C ASN A 130 21.34 -12.32 19.42
N ARG A 131 21.07 -12.57 18.09
CA ARG A 131 21.33 -13.86 17.41
C ARG A 131 21.86 -13.65 15.99
N LYS A 132 22.73 -12.67 15.78
CA LYS A 132 23.14 -12.19 14.45
C LYS A 132 23.69 -13.30 13.55
N GLN A 133 24.47 -14.23 14.09
CA GLN A 133 25.00 -15.36 13.32
C GLN A 133 23.89 -16.34 12.90
N GLN A 134 22.94 -16.62 13.76
CA GLN A 134 21.79 -17.47 13.42
C GLN A 134 20.92 -16.85 12.33
N LEU A 135 20.73 -15.52 12.39
CA LEU A 135 20.05 -14.78 11.32
C LEU A 135 20.78 -14.95 9.99
N LEU A 136 22.09 -14.76 9.97
CA LEU A 136 22.90 -14.90 8.74
C LEU A 136 22.82 -16.31 8.17
N ASP A 137 22.94 -17.33 9.04
CA ASP A 137 22.89 -18.73 8.63
C ASP A 137 21.51 -19.11 8.11
N GLY A 138 20.45 -18.69 8.79
CA GLY A 138 19.06 -18.90 8.36
C GLY A 138 18.76 -18.26 7.00
N LEU A 139 19.18 -17.02 6.79
CA LEU A 139 19.03 -16.31 5.51
C LEU A 139 19.82 -16.97 4.39
N ASN A 140 21.04 -17.47 4.65
CA ASN A 140 21.81 -18.16 3.65
C ASN A 140 21.24 -19.54 3.32
N ASN A 141 20.62 -20.23 4.25
CA ASN A 141 19.91 -21.49 4.00
C ASN A 141 18.68 -21.24 3.09
N GLU A 142 17.88 -20.21 3.38
CA GLU A 142 16.75 -19.80 2.53
C GLU A 142 17.22 -19.41 1.13
N LEU A 143 18.30 -18.64 1.05
CA LEU A 143 18.88 -18.22 -0.22
C LEU A 143 19.39 -19.41 -1.04
N ALA A 144 20.01 -20.41 -0.40
CA ALA A 144 20.46 -21.63 -1.06
C ALA A 144 19.27 -22.41 -1.65
N ALA A 145 18.18 -22.52 -0.90
CA ALA A 145 16.95 -23.14 -1.37
C ALA A 145 16.36 -22.37 -2.57
N TYR A 146 16.26 -21.04 -2.47
CA TYR A 146 15.80 -20.15 -3.56
C TYR A 146 16.69 -20.31 -4.82
N ASN A 147 18.00 -20.30 -4.69
CA ASN A 147 18.93 -20.46 -5.79
C ASN A 147 18.82 -21.84 -6.44
N ALA A 148 18.59 -22.89 -5.67
CA ALA A 148 18.39 -24.25 -6.19
C ALA A 148 17.09 -24.36 -7.02
N GLU A 149 16.01 -23.71 -6.60
CA GLU A 149 14.78 -23.60 -7.39
C GLU A 149 15.01 -22.93 -8.74
N ASN A 150 15.95 -22.01 -8.82
CA ASN A 150 16.32 -21.21 -9.99
C ASN A 150 17.61 -21.69 -10.69
N ASP A 151 17.89 -23.00 -10.71
CA ASP A 151 19.07 -23.55 -11.38
C ASP A 151 18.76 -24.40 -12.63
N LYS A 152 17.49 -24.51 -13.04
CA LYS A 152 17.04 -25.42 -14.12
C LYS A 152 17.53 -25.00 -15.50
N THR A 153 17.61 -23.71 -15.79
CA THR A 153 18.05 -23.19 -17.08
C THR A 153 19.06 -22.06 -16.92
N ALA A 154 19.82 -21.72 -17.96
CA ALA A 154 20.71 -20.56 -17.95
C ALA A 154 19.95 -19.23 -17.67
N LYS A 155 18.67 -19.16 -18.07
CA LYS A 155 17.78 -18.03 -17.82
C LYS A 155 17.33 -17.97 -16.35
N ASP A 156 17.08 -19.13 -15.74
CA ASP A 156 16.72 -19.20 -14.32
C ASP A 156 17.93 -18.80 -13.45
N ARG A 157 19.13 -19.23 -13.79
CA ARG A 157 20.37 -18.85 -13.11
C ARG A 157 20.64 -17.35 -13.07
N ALA A 158 20.12 -16.59 -14.03
CA ALA A 158 20.17 -15.14 -13.98
C ALA A 158 19.32 -14.53 -12.84
N ASN A 159 18.45 -15.31 -12.21
CA ASN A 159 17.65 -14.90 -11.05
C ASN A 159 18.29 -15.26 -9.70
N GLN A 160 19.41 -15.95 -9.68
CA GLN A 160 20.13 -16.30 -8.45
C GLN A 160 20.79 -15.07 -7.82
N PHE A 161 20.94 -15.09 -6.49
CA PHE A 161 21.60 -14.05 -5.72
C PHE A 161 22.87 -14.58 -5.04
N LYS A 162 23.77 -13.65 -4.68
CA LYS A 162 24.96 -13.95 -3.88
C LYS A 162 24.57 -14.18 -2.42
N SER A 163 25.37 -14.97 -1.70
CA SER A 163 25.17 -15.21 -0.26
C SER A 163 25.12 -13.90 0.53
N TYR A 164 24.34 -13.91 1.62
CA TYR A 164 24.35 -12.83 2.59
C TYR A 164 25.69 -12.75 3.31
N ILE A 165 26.14 -11.54 3.54
CA ILE A 165 27.26 -11.22 4.44
C ILE A 165 26.74 -10.36 5.60
N LEU A 166 27.55 -10.18 6.64
CA LEU A 166 27.15 -9.42 7.83
C LEU A 166 26.72 -7.98 7.51
N ASP A 167 27.34 -7.36 6.50
CA ASP A 167 27.03 -6.00 6.07
C ASP A 167 25.69 -5.90 5.34
N ASP A 168 25.12 -7.01 4.85
CA ASP A 168 23.81 -7.03 4.25
C ASP A 168 22.68 -6.95 5.31
N LEU A 169 22.98 -7.25 6.57
CA LEU A 169 21.98 -7.38 7.63
C LEU A 169 21.57 -6.03 8.25
N ASN A 170 22.29 -4.96 7.99
CA ASN A 170 22.02 -3.64 8.58
C ASN A 170 20.97 -2.82 7.80
N LYS A 171 20.20 -3.44 6.94
CA LYS A 171 19.23 -2.79 6.06
C LYS A 171 17.94 -3.58 5.93
N LEU A 172 16.83 -2.91 6.19
CA LEU A 172 15.49 -3.43 5.93
C LEU A 172 14.73 -2.52 4.97
N ALA A 173 13.99 -3.10 4.06
CA ALA A 173 13.12 -2.37 3.14
C ALA A 173 11.67 -2.86 3.26
N TYR A 174 10.72 -1.94 3.08
CA TYR A 174 9.28 -2.22 3.15
C TYR A 174 8.61 -1.75 1.87
N TRP A 175 8.11 -2.70 1.10
CA TRP A 175 7.35 -2.42 -0.10
C TRP A 175 5.88 -2.26 0.25
N ASN A 176 5.49 -1.03 0.52
CA ASN A 176 4.17 -0.75 1.05
C ASN A 176 3.39 0.17 0.11
N ALA A 177 2.14 -0.20 -0.20
CA ALA A 177 1.25 0.62 -1.01
C ALA A 177 1.10 2.04 -0.45
N THR A 178 0.87 3.00 -1.33
CA THR A 178 0.49 4.34 -0.89
C THR A 178 -0.87 4.27 -0.19
N GLY A 179 -0.96 4.82 1.02
CA GLY A 179 -2.18 4.74 1.85
C GLY A 179 -2.23 3.56 2.80
N SER A 180 -1.25 2.65 2.80
CA SER A 180 -1.17 1.53 3.75
C SER A 180 -0.69 1.92 5.15
N GLY A 181 -0.37 3.19 5.39
CA GLY A 181 0.14 3.67 6.70
C GLY A 181 1.65 3.62 6.84
N LYS A 182 2.42 3.74 5.77
CA LYS A 182 3.91 3.76 5.80
C LYS A 182 4.49 4.64 6.90
N THR A 183 3.97 5.85 7.08
CA THR A 183 4.47 6.80 8.08
C THR A 183 4.28 6.29 9.51
N LEU A 184 3.16 5.62 9.80
CA LEU A 184 2.93 5.00 11.11
C LEU A 184 3.90 3.84 11.35
N LEU A 185 4.11 2.99 10.35
CA LEU A 185 5.09 1.89 10.42
C LEU A 185 6.50 2.44 10.66
N LEU A 186 6.89 3.48 9.93
CA LEU A 186 8.17 4.17 10.10
C LEU A 186 8.37 4.65 11.55
N HIS A 187 7.34 5.27 12.13
CA HIS A 187 7.40 5.77 13.50
C HIS A 187 7.51 4.65 14.53
N VAL A 188 6.76 3.55 14.35
CA VAL A 188 6.90 2.37 15.21
C VAL A 188 8.29 1.74 15.07
N ASN A 189 8.82 1.63 13.83
CA ASN A 189 10.13 1.05 13.61
C ASN A 189 11.27 1.84 14.29
N ILE A 190 11.13 3.19 14.44
CA ILE A 190 12.06 3.97 15.28
C ILE A 190 12.05 3.44 16.71
N LEU A 191 10.87 3.27 17.29
CA LEU A 191 10.71 2.80 18.68
C LEU A 191 11.18 1.36 18.86
N GLN A 192 10.85 0.47 17.92
CA GLN A 192 11.32 -0.91 17.91
C GLN A 192 12.86 -0.98 17.86
N TYR A 193 13.48 -0.24 16.96
CA TYR A 193 14.95 -0.21 16.89
C TYR A 193 15.57 0.30 18.20
N LEU A 194 15.06 1.40 18.74
CA LEU A 194 15.56 1.94 20.00
C LEU A 194 15.39 0.97 21.15
N HIS A 195 14.29 0.22 21.20
CA HIS A 195 14.07 -0.82 22.21
C HIS A 195 15.20 -1.88 22.21
N TYR A 196 15.52 -2.44 21.06
CA TYR A 196 16.58 -3.45 20.93
C TYR A 196 17.98 -2.86 21.08
N PHE A 197 18.19 -1.67 20.54
CA PHE A 197 19.46 -0.97 20.65
C PHE A 197 19.83 -0.67 22.11
N GLN A 198 18.90 -0.22 22.93
CA GLN A 198 19.11 0.11 24.33
C GLN A 198 19.38 -1.14 25.19
N ASN A 199 18.76 -2.26 24.88
CA ASN A 199 18.94 -3.51 25.64
C ASN A 199 20.31 -4.16 25.42
N GLY A 200 20.98 -3.86 24.30
CA GLY A 200 22.27 -4.46 23.92
C GLY A 200 23.49 -3.54 24.06
N ASN A 201 23.31 -2.24 24.33
CA ASN A 201 24.37 -1.27 24.29
C ASN A 201 24.48 -0.41 25.57
N THR A 202 25.70 0.02 25.89
CA THR A 202 25.97 0.99 26.96
C THR A 202 25.46 2.41 26.63
N HIS A 203 25.20 2.69 25.37
CA HIS A 203 24.63 3.95 24.88
C HIS A 203 23.11 3.82 24.71
N HIS A 204 22.36 4.78 25.22
CA HIS A 204 20.90 4.79 25.12
C HIS A 204 20.37 5.13 23.72
N TYR A 205 21.18 5.77 22.88
CA TYR A 205 20.80 6.19 21.55
C TYR A 205 21.92 5.94 20.55
N PRO A 206 21.58 5.68 19.26
CA PRO A 206 22.56 5.75 18.17
C PRO A 206 23.17 7.15 18.09
N ASP A 207 24.24 7.29 17.33
CA ASP A 207 24.93 8.60 17.22
C ASP A 207 24.00 9.65 16.65
N LYS A 208 23.21 9.28 15.65
CA LYS A 208 22.15 10.13 15.07
C LYS A 208 20.93 9.30 14.68
N ILE A 209 19.75 9.91 14.71
CA ILE A 209 18.52 9.38 14.11
C ILE A 209 18.18 10.31 12.96
N ILE A 210 18.30 9.82 11.73
CA ILE A 210 18.18 10.61 10.51
C ILE A 210 16.97 10.13 9.72
N LEU A 211 16.02 11.03 9.44
CA LEU A 211 14.92 10.79 8.53
C LEU A 211 15.18 11.51 7.20
N LEU A 212 15.52 10.74 6.17
CA LEU A 212 15.79 11.24 4.83
C LEU A 212 14.52 11.32 4.01
N THR A 213 14.31 12.47 3.37
CA THR A 213 13.17 12.73 2.50
C THR A 213 13.65 13.19 1.13
N PRO A 214 12.87 12.99 0.05
CA PRO A 214 13.25 13.39 -1.30
C PRO A 214 13.22 14.89 -1.54
N ASP A 215 12.53 15.67 -0.72
CA ASP A 215 12.40 17.13 -0.85
C ASP A 215 11.99 17.81 0.47
N GLU A 216 12.14 19.14 0.51
CA GLU A 216 11.84 19.96 1.69
C GLU A 216 10.36 19.94 2.10
N ARG A 217 9.42 19.76 1.15
CA ARG A 217 7.97 19.74 1.46
C ARG A 217 7.62 18.48 2.22
N LEU A 218 8.14 17.34 1.78
CA LEU A 218 7.97 16.09 2.48
C LEU A 218 8.66 16.13 3.85
N SER A 219 9.81 16.82 3.96
CA SER A 219 10.46 17.06 5.25
C SER A 219 9.53 17.78 6.22
N LYS A 220 8.85 18.84 5.79
CA LYS A 220 7.88 19.59 6.62
C LYS A 220 6.68 18.71 7.01
N GLN A 221 6.14 17.93 6.06
CA GLN A 221 5.06 16.99 6.36
C GLN A 221 5.47 15.97 7.43
N HIS A 222 6.71 15.46 7.39
CA HIS A 222 7.19 14.54 8.42
C HIS A 222 7.32 15.20 9.79
N LEU A 223 7.65 16.50 9.89
CA LEU A 223 7.64 17.20 11.17
C LEU A 223 6.22 17.20 11.78
N ASP A 224 5.20 17.54 10.97
CA ASP A 224 3.79 17.54 11.41
C ASP A 224 3.34 16.11 11.81
N GLU A 225 3.77 15.10 11.08
CA GLU A 225 3.44 13.70 11.38
C GLU A 225 4.14 13.18 12.64
N LEU A 226 5.39 13.60 12.90
CA LEU A 226 6.12 13.29 14.14
C LEU A 226 5.41 13.93 15.35
N GLU A 227 4.96 15.18 15.22
CA GLU A 227 4.16 15.87 16.25
C GLU A 227 2.86 15.11 16.52
N ASN A 228 2.11 14.76 15.46
CA ASN A 228 0.86 14.00 15.57
C ASN A 228 1.07 12.59 16.17
N SER A 229 2.28 12.05 16.08
CA SER A 229 2.67 10.78 16.71
C SER A 229 3.30 10.94 18.10
N GLY A 230 3.24 12.13 18.67
CA GLY A 230 3.67 12.39 20.05
C GLY A 230 5.18 12.41 20.27
N PHE A 231 6.00 12.47 19.23
CA PHE A 231 7.43 12.69 19.38
C PHE A 231 7.69 14.13 19.85
N THR A 232 8.61 14.28 20.79
CA THR A 232 8.95 15.58 21.38
C THR A 232 10.33 16.09 20.97
N GLN A 233 11.19 15.21 20.44
CA GLN A 233 12.57 15.51 20.05
C GLN A 233 12.74 15.27 18.55
N TYR A 234 12.42 16.27 17.74
CA TYR A 234 12.61 16.27 16.30
C TYR A 234 12.90 17.68 15.79
N GLN A 235 13.63 17.77 14.70
CA GLN A 235 13.90 19.05 14.04
C GLN A 235 14.18 18.87 12.55
N LEU A 236 13.97 19.95 11.80
CA LEU A 236 14.49 20.06 10.44
C LEU A 236 15.99 20.33 10.52
N PHE A 237 16.78 19.60 9.75
CA PHE A 237 18.21 19.80 9.65
C PHE A 237 18.53 21.21 9.19
N ASP A 238 19.38 21.91 9.95
CA ASP A 238 19.86 23.24 9.67
C ASP A 238 21.37 23.33 10.00
N LYS A 239 22.18 23.51 8.96
CA LYS A 239 23.63 23.58 9.04
C LYS A 239 24.13 24.69 9.96
N SER A 240 23.32 25.74 10.15
CA SER A 240 23.72 26.91 10.97
C SER A 240 23.48 26.68 12.47
N LYS A 241 22.76 25.64 12.86
CA LYS A 241 22.45 25.31 14.24
C LYS A 241 23.49 24.38 14.85
N SER A 242 23.65 24.47 16.18
CA SER A 242 24.46 23.52 16.94
C SER A 242 23.90 22.10 16.84
N ALA A 243 24.75 21.08 17.02
CA ALA A 243 24.35 19.67 17.01
C ALA A 243 23.18 19.43 17.99
N PRO A 244 22.15 18.68 17.57
CA PRO A 244 21.01 18.40 18.42
C PRO A 244 21.39 17.49 19.60
N PHE A 245 20.52 17.44 20.61
CA PHE A 245 20.66 16.47 21.70
C PHE A 245 20.57 15.04 21.15
N LYS A 246 21.29 14.09 21.77
CA LYS A 246 21.18 12.67 21.44
C LYS A 246 19.73 12.19 21.53
N GLY A 247 19.31 11.40 20.56
CA GLY A 247 17.91 10.92 20.44
C GLY A 247 16.99 11.84 19.67
N THR A 248 17.46 13.03 19.24
CA THR A 248 16.67 13.91 18.35
C THR A 248 16.58 13.34 16.94
N ILE A 249 15.39 13.30 16.37
CA ILE A 249 15.16 12.90 14.97
C ILE A 249 15.44 14.10 14.08
N GLU A 250 16.49 14.01 13.26
CA GLU A 250 16.81 15.03 12.26
C GLU A 250 16.18 14.71 10.92
N VAL A 251 15.26 15.53 10.47
CA VAL A 251 14.63 15.39 9.14
C VAL A 251 15.46 16.14 8.11
N ILE A 252 16.01 15.44 7.14
CA ILE A 252 16.95 15.97 6.15
C ILE A 252 16.41 15.75 4.73
N ASP A 253 16.34 16.83 3.96
CA ASP A 253 16.15 16.74 2.52
C ASP A 253 17.43 16.20 1.87
N ILE A 254 17.30 15.17 1.06
CA ILE A 254 18.37 14.48 0.34
C ILE A 254 19.27 15.44 -0.48
N ASN A 255 18.66 16.52 -1.02
CA ASN A 255 19.39 17.50 -1.81
C ASN A 255 20.34 18.37 -0.97
N LYS A 256 20.22 18.30 0.36
CA LYS A 256 21.16 18.95 1.30
C LYS A 256 22.41 18.12 1.57
N LEU A 257 22.43 16.85 1.17
CA LEU A 257 23.58 15.95 1.30
C LEU A 257 24.40 15.95 0.00
N ALA A 258 25.69 16.12 0.11
CA ALA A 258 26.64 16.10 -1.00
C ALA A 258 27.89 15.27 -0.66
N ASP A 259 28.73 15.00 -1.65
CA ASP A 259 30.04 14.36 -1.40
C ASP A 259 31.05 15.38 -0.85
N GLU A 260 30.83 16.68 -1.11
CA GLU A 260 31.64 17.78 -0.59
C GLU A 260 30.74 18.86 0.03
N MET A 261 31.35 19.65 0.93
CA MET A 261 30.65 20.74 1.61
C MET A 261 30.45 21.91 0.64
N GLY A 262 29.20 22.36 0.46
CA GLY A 262 28.82 23.53 -0.34
C GLY A 262 28.04 24.56 0.48
N ASP A 263 27.64 25.67 -0.14
CA ASP A 263 26.90 26.74 0.55
C ASP A 263 25.59 26.26 1.18
N LYS A 264 24.88 25.37 0.47
CA LYS A 264 23.59 24.81 0.88
C LYS A 264 23.62 23.30 1.21
N THR A 265 24.79 22.68 1.07
CA THR A 265 24.98 21.24 1.24
C THR A 265 25.96 20.93 2.35
N VAL A 266 25.85 19.74 2.92
CA VAL A 266 26.75 19.19 3.93
C VAL A 266 27.34 17.89 3.39
N ALA A 267 28.64 17.70 3.65
CA ALA A 267 29.30 16.47 3.27
C ALA A 267 28.74 15.29 4.08
N VAL A 268 28.51 14.16 3.39
CA VAL A 268 27.97 12.95 4.02
C VAL A 268 28.89 12.45 5.14
N GLU A 269 30.19 12.64 5.00
CA GLU A 269 31.21 12.30 6.02
C GLU A 269 30.94 12.99 7.38
N ALA A 270 30.25 14.13 7.42
CA ALA A 270 29.85 14.80 8.68
C ALA A 270 28.81 13.99 9.49
N PHE A 271 28.21 12.96 8.89
CA PHE A 271 27.24 12.09 9.51
C PHE A 271 27.78 10.66 9.71
N GLU A 272 29.10 10.44 9.61
CA GLU A 272 29.66 9.12 9.91
C GLU A 272 29.41 8.73 11.37
N GLY A 273 29.15 7.45 11.61
CA GLY A 273 28.89 6.89 12.93
C GLY A 273 27.82 5.79 12.91
N ASN A 274 27.50 5.29 14.11
CA ASN A 274 26.43 4.31 14.29
C ASN A 274 25.07 5.00 14.25
N ASN A 275 24.56 5.26 13.07
CA ASN A 275 23.33 5.99 12.83
C ASN A 275 22.13 5.06 12.63
N LEU A 276 20.96 5.51 13.08
CA LEU A 276 19.68 4.99 12.61
C LEU A 276 19.20 5.90 11.47
N VAL A 277 19.08 5.34 10.27
CA VAL A 277 18.67 6.08 9.08
C VAL A 277 17.34 5.54 8.57
N LEU A 278 16.34 6.41 8.48
CA LEU A 278 15.04 6.11 7.92
C LEU A 278 14.91 6.83 6.58
N ILE A 279 14.49 6.12 5.54
CA ILE A 279 14.44 6.65 4.18
C ILE A 279 13.01 6.52 3.65
N ASP A 280 12.33 7.65 3.53
CA ASP A 280 11.01 7.65 2.87
C ASP A 280 11.19 7.89 1.37
N GLU A 281 10.48 7.09 0.55
CA GLU A 281 10.55 7.11 -0.91
C GLU A 281 11.98 6.89 -1.46
N GLY A 282 12.69 5.90 -0.93
CA GLY A 282 14.08 5.57 -1.25
C GLY A 282 14.39 5.30 -2.73
N HIS A 283 13.35 5.06 -3.56
CA HIS A 283 13.50 4.86 -5.00
C HIS A 283 13.86 6.13 -5.79
N LYS A 284 13.72 7.32 -5.23
CA LYS A 284 13.94 8.59 -5.96
C LYS A 284 15.39 8.89 -6.31
N GLY A 285 16.33 8.12 -5.81
CA GLY A 285 17.70 8.15 -6.26
C GLY A 285 17.96 7.59 -7.68
N THR A 286 16.97 7.44 -8.57
CA THR A 286 17.03 6.63 -9.79
C THR A 286 17.34 7.39 -11.09
N GLY A 287 18.02 8.53 -11.05
CA GLY A 287 18.51 9.24 -12.23
C GLY A 287 20.03 9.10 -12.43
N SER A 288 20.64 9.93 -13.26
CA SER A 288 22.11 10.02 -13.39
C SER A 288 22.82 10.34 -12.06
N ALA A 289 22.08 10.91 -11.09
CA ALA A 289 22.51 11.12 -9.71
C ALA A 289 22.31 9.91 -8.78
N ALA A 290 21.68 8.84 -9.26
CA ALA A 290 21.29 7.68 -8.44
C ALA A 290 22.47 6.90 -7.86
N GLY A 291 23.53 6.72 -8.63
CA GLY A 291 24.73 6.06 -8.13
C GLY A 291 25.41 6.85 -6.99
N ALA A 292 25.38 8.18 -7.05
CA ALA A 292 25.86 9.03 -5.96
C ALA A 292 24.99 8.91 -4.71
N TRP A 293 23.67 8.86 -4.90
CA TRP A 293 22.72 8.68 -3.80
C TRP A 293 22.91 7.37 -3.03
N MET A 294 22.97 6.24 -3.76
CA MET A 294 23.16 4.93 -3.13
C MET A 294 24.49 4.89 -2.35
N ARG A 295 25.57 5.47 -2.89
CA ARG A 295 26.84 5.60 -2.18
C ARG A 295 26.73 6.44 -0.91
N ARG A 296 26.01 7.57 -0.96
CA ARG A 296 25.79 8.42 0.22
C ARG A 296 25.00 7.69 1.28
N ARG A 297 23.93 6.99 0.91
CA ARG A 297 23.16 6.13 1.80
C ARG A 297 24.06 5.08 2.46
N ASP A 298 24.84 4.35 1.67
CA ASP A 298 25.70 3.29 2.18
C ASP A 298 26.80 3.85 3.11
N LYS A 299 27.29 5.08 2.90
CA LYS A 299 28.19 5.77 3.84
C LYS A 299 27.48 6.11 5.15
N LEU A 300 26.25 6.65 5.09
CA LEU A 300 25.47 7.02 6.28
C LEU A 300 25.13 5.82 7.18
N THR A 301 25.03 4.65 6.61
CA THR A 301 24.59 3.41 7.28
C THR A 301 25.70 2.40 7.50
N ARG A 302 26.95 2.72 7.16
CA ARG A 302 28.09 1.78 7.22
C ARG A 302 28.22 1.09 8.56
N ASP A 303 28.18 1.84 9.66
CA ASP A 303 28.34 1.36 11.03
C ASP A 303 27.01 1.34 11.80
N GLY A 304 25.90 1.68 11.12
CA GLY A 304 24.56 1.83 11.68
C GLY A 304 23.53 0.90 11.06
N PHE A 305 22.28 1.34 11.04
CA PHE A 305 21.15 0.58 10.53
C PHE A 305 20.23 1.46 9.67
N ALA A 306 19.60 0.87 8.63
CA ALA A 306 18.68 1.56 7.75
C ALA A 306 17.32 0.89 7.65
N PHE A 307 16.26 1.71 7.69
CA PHE A 307 14.92 1.34 7.25
C PHE A 307 14.57 2.13 5.99
N GLU A 308 14.14 1.46 4.95
CA GLU A 308 13.79 2.07 3.66
C GLU A 308 12.33 1.75 3.29
N TYR A 309 11.55 2.77 2.92
CA TYR A 309 10.13 2.63 2.60
C TYR A 309 9.86 3.13 1.19
N SER A 310 9.13 2.35 0.39
CA SER A 310 8.68 2.78 -0.93
C SER A 310 7.45 2.00 -1.41
N ALA A 311 6.64 2.66 -2.22
CA ALA A 311 5.55 2.03 -2.95
C ALA A 311 5.98 1.50 -4.33
N THR A 312 7.20 1.81 -4.78
CA THR A 312 7.63 1.65 -6.19
C THR A 312 8.98 0.96 -6.35
N PHE A 313 9.31 0.00 -5.47
CA PHE A 313 10.56 -0.79 -5.60
C PHE A 313 10.63 -1.57 -6.92
N GLY A 314 9.50 -2.06 -7.45
CA GLY A 314 9.46 -2.72 -8.75
C GLY A 314 10.01 -1.85 -9.88
N GLN A 315 9.65 -0.54 -9.90
CA GLN A 315 10.17 0.41 -10.88
C GLN A 315 11.65 0.75 -10.62
N ALA A 316 12.04 0.87 -9.35
CA ALA A 316 13.45 1.09 -9.00
C ALA A 316 14.32 -0.05 -9.53
N VAL A 317 13.87 -1.30 -9.39
CA VAL A 317 14.55 -2.48 -9.96
C VAL A 317 14.53 -2.44 -11.48
N ALA A 318 13.40 -2.12 -12.10
CA ALA A 318 13.29 -2.06 -13.57
C ALA A 318 14.13 -0.95 -14.19
N GLY A 319 14.30 0.19 -13.48
CA GLY A 319 15.15 1.31 -13.88
C GLY A 319 16.64 1.06 -13.66
N GLY A 320 16.98 0.24 -12.69
CA GLY A 320 18.34 -0.15 -12.28
C GLY A 320 19.16 0.99 -11.65
N ASN A 321 19.66 0.74 -10.45
CA ASN A 321 20.53 1.65 -9.72
C ASN A 321 21.81 0.96 -9.27
N ASN A 322 22.87 1.73 -9.06
CA ASN A 322 24.18 1.34 -8.54
C ASN A 322 24.93 0.28 -9.36
N VAL A 323 26.06 0.68 -9.98
CA VAL A 323 26.52 -0.02 -11.16
C VAL A 323 28.01 -0.34 -11.18
N GLU A 324 28.85 0.43 -10.49
CA GLU A 324 30.30 0.28 -10.68
C GLU A 324 30.81 -1.12 -10.32
N ALA A 325 30.32 -1.71 -9.25
CA ALA A 325 30.77 -3.06 -8.84
C ALA A 325 30.33 -4.15 -9.82
N VAL A 326 29.08 -4.08 -10.34
CA VAL A 326 28.55 -5.08 -11.27
C VAL A 326 29.11 -4.87 -12.69
N GLU A 327 29.23 -3.62 -13.14
CA GLU A 327 29.88 -3.31 -14.38
C GLU A 327 31.33 -3.83 -14.39
N THR A 328 32.07 -3.58 -13.31
CA THR A 328 33.44 -4.07 -13.12
C THR A 328 33.49 -5.60 -13.11
N GLU A 329 32.54 -6.29 -12.49
CA GLU A 329 32.47 -7.77 -12.53
C GLU A 329 32.22 -8.30 -13.94
N ILE A 330 31.33 -7.67 -14.70
CA ILE A 330 31.10 -8.08 -16.10
C ILE A 330 32.32 -7.83 -16.94
N GLN A 331 33.00 -6.69 -16.78
CA GLN A 331 34.27 -6.40 -17.46
C GLN A 331 35.35 -7.41 -17.09
N LYS A 332 35.49 -7.79 -15.81
CA LYS A 332 36.42 -8.86 -15.39
C LYS A 332 36.10 -10.22 -16.03
N LYS A 333 34.80 -10.56 -16.15
CA LYS A 333 34.39 -11.81 -16.85
C LYS A 333 34.74 -11.76 -18.34
N LYS A 334 34.52 -10.63 -19.01
CA LYS A 334 34.91 -10.42 -20.40
C LYS A 334 36.43 -10.50 -20.56
N ALA A 335 37.17 -9.83 -19.69
CA ALA A 335 38.63 -9.85 -19.68
C ALA A 335 39.20 -11.26 -19.46
N LYS A 336 38.56 -12.04 -18.56
CA LYS A 336 38.96 -13.45 -18.35
C LYS A 336 38.70 -14.32 -19.57
N LEU A 337 37.60 -14.07 -20.29
CA LEU A 337 37.23 -14.81 -21.50
C LEU A 337 38.13 -14.45 -22.69
N LEU A 338 38.48 -13.17 -22.84
CA LEU A 338 39.24 -12.69 -24.01
C LEU A 338 40.77 -12.70 -23.78
N PHE A 339 41.20 -12.46 -22.55
CA PHE A 339 42.60 -12.21 -22.22
C PHE A 339 43.11 -13.05 -21.05
N GLU A 340 42.33 -14.04 -20.59
CA GLU A 340 42.66 -14.95 -19.47
C GLU A 340 43.06 -14.22 -18.17
N THR A 341 42.71 -12.92 -18.02
CA THR A 341 43.03 -12.12 -16.84
C THR A 341 41.77 -11.47 -16.23
N THR A 342 41.75 -11.33 -14.91
CA THR A 342 40.74 -10.54 -14.19
C THR A 342 41.26 -9.19 -13.72
N ALA A 343 42.60 -8.93 -13.97
CA ALA A 343 43.24 -7.70 -13.53
C ALA A 343 43.09 -6.61 -14.59
N LEU A 344 41.99 -5.84 -14.55
CA LEU A 344 41.67 -4.81 -15.54
C LEU A 344 42.80 -3.76 -15.70
N GLY A 345 43.52 -3.45 -14.63
CA GLY A 345 44.65 -2.51 -14.68
C GLY A 345 45.89 -3.03 -15.44
N LYS A 346 45.91 -4.28 -15.91
CA LYS A 346 47.01 -4.84 -16.74
C LYS A 346 46.69 -4.79 -18.24
N LEU A 347 45.46 -4.39 -18.59
CA LEU A 347 45.02 -4.32 -19.99
C LEU A 347 45.40 -2.96 -20.58
N ASN A 348 45.78 -2.95 -21.84
CA ASN A 348 46.04 -1.72 -22.60
C ASN A 348 44.70 -1.07 -23.07
N GLU A 349 44.76 0.09 -23.69
CA GLU A 349 43.56 0.85 -24.11
C GLU A 349 42.71 0.09 -25.17
N GLU A 350 43.36 -0.65 -26.10
CA GLU A 350 42.64 -1.42 -27.12
C GLU A 350 41.93 -2.63 -26.51
N GLU A 351 42.56 -3.30 -25.57
CA GLU A 351 41.98 -4.42 -24.82
C GLU A 351 40.85 -3.94 -23.90
N LEU A 352 40.99 -2.78 -23.27
CA LEU A 352 39.91 -2.14 -22.46
C LEU A 352 38.72 -1.76 -23.32
N ALA A 353 38.94 -1.30 -24.57
CA ALA A 353 37.87 -1.01 -25.50
C ALA A 353 37.08 -2.26 -25.90
N GLN A 354 37.73 -3.43 -26.01
CA GLN A 354 37.08 -4.70 -26.36
C GLN A 354 36.19 -5.26 -25.23
N ILE A 355 36.49 -4.93 -23.99
CA ILE A 355 35.66 -5.31 -22.80
C ILE A 355 34.68 -4.22 -22.39
N ALA A 356 34.63 -3.09 -23.08
CA ALA A 356 33.71 -2.01 -22.82
C ALA A 356 32.27 -2.53 -22.90
N LEU A 357 31.43 -2.10 -21.94
CA LEU A 357 30.04 -2.53 -21.87
C LEU A 357 29.16 -1.70 -22.82
N THR A 358 28.33 -2.39 -23.58
CA THR A 358 27.28 -1.76 -24.38
C THR A 358 26.23 -1.08 -23.48
N SER A 359 25.41 -0.20 -24.03
CA SER A 359 24.33 0.45 -23.29
C SER A 359 23.32 -0.55 -22.73
N GLU A 360 23.08 -1.67 -23.41
CA GLU A 360 22.20 -2.75 -22.98
C GLU A 360 22.81 -3.52 -21.81
N GLU A 361 24.09 -3.92 -21.90
CA GLU A 361 24.80 -4.58 -20.81
C GLU A 361 24.89 -3.71 -19.54
N LYS A 362 25.11 -2.41 -19.70
CA LYS A 362 25.06 -1.47 -18.57
C LYS A 362 23.70 -1.42 -17.92
N ARG A 363 22.63 -1.40 -18.72
CA ARG A 363 21.25 -1.43 -18.22
C ARG A 363 20.96 -2.72 -17.45
N ASP A 364 21.34 -3.88 -18.02
CA ASP A 364 21.10 -5.18 -17.37
C ASP A 364 21.91 -5.32 -16.09
N ALA A 365 23.14 -4.81 -16.07
CA ALA A 365 23.98 -4.75 -14.88
C ALA A 365 23.31 -3.94 -13.76
N ARG A 366 22.72 -2.79 -14.09
CA ARG A 366 21.97 -1.95 -13.14
C ARG A 366 20.77 -2.67 -12.56
N ILE A 367 19.95 -3.27 -13.42
CA ILE A 367 18.78 -4.02 -13.00
C ILE A 367 19.19 -5.15 -12.05
N GLN A 368 20.25 -5.89 -12.39
CA GLN A 368 20.72 -6.99 -11.55
C GLN A 368 21.23 -6.52 -10.19
N ALA A 369 22.01 -5.44 -10.15
CA ALA A 369 22.53 -4.88 -8.89
C ALA A 369 21.40 -4.39 -7.97
N THR A 370 20.44 -3.64 -8.51
CA THR A 370 19.30 -3.12 -7.74
C THR A 370 18.43 -4.26 -7.25
N ARG A 371 18.19 -5.26 -8.09
CA ARG A 371 17.43 -6.47 -7.75
C ARG A 371 18.07 -7.24 -6.61
N GLU A 372 19.40 -7.40 -6.63
CA GLU A 372 20.12 -8.11 -5.57
C GLU A 372 19.99 -7.40 -4.23
N VAL A 373 20.12 -6.08 -4.19
CA VAL A 373 19.94 -5.30 -2.96
C VAL A 373 18.54 -5.46 -2.41
N TYR A 374 17.51 -5.22 -3.20
CA TYR A 374 16.13 -5.22 -2.71
C TYR A 374 15.55 -6.64 -2.55
N GLY A 375 15.98 -7.62 -3.35
CA GLY A 375 15.61 -9.02 -3.15
C GLY A 375 16.08 -9.58 -1.81
N LYS A 376 17.23 -9.05 -1.30
CA LYS A 376 17.83 -9.43 -0.02
C LYS A 376 17.39 -8.55 1.17
N SER A 377 16.81 -7.38 0.96
CA SER A 377 16.50 -6.42 2.02
C SER A 377 15.00 -6.16 2.23
N ILE A 378 14.12 -6.49 1.26
CA ILE A 378 12.68 -6.32 1.46
C ILE A 378 12.18 -7.36 2.45
N LEU A 379 11.88 -6.87 3.67
CA LEU A 379 11.33 -7.66 4.78
C LEU A 379 9.87 -8.00 4.55
N PHE A 380 9.10 -7.01 4.10
CA PHE A 380 7.66 -7.16 3.93
C PHE A 380 7.19 -6.50 2.62
N ASP A 381 6.49 -7.29 1.79
CA ASP A 381 5.87 -6.84 0.57
C ASP A 381 4.35 -6.75 0.75
N TYR A 382 3.86 -5.52 0.87
CA TYR A 382 2.45 -5.19 0.80
C TYR A 382 2.24 -4.08 -0.22
N SER A 383 2.69 -4.36 -1.45
CA SER A 383 2.57 -3.49 -2.61
C SER A 383 1.11 -3.23 -3.00
N TYR A 384 0.89 -2.34 -3.96
CA TYR A 384 -0.46 -1.96 -4.37
C TYR A 384 -1.32 -3.14 -4.83
N LYS A 385 -0.73 -4.18 -5.39
CA LYS A 385 -1.39 -5.44 -5.74
C LYS A 385 -2.16 -6.02 -4.55
N PHE A 386 -1.47 -6.30 -3.45
CA PHE A 386 -2.08 -6.91 -2.27
C PHE A 386 -3.08 -5.96 -1.60
N PHE A 387 -2.75 -4.67 -1.54
CA PHE A 387 -3.64 -3.64 -1.03
C PHE A 387 -4.98 -3.59 -1.80
N TYR A 388 -4.90 -3.65 -3.12
CA TYR A 388 -6.08 -3.65 -3.98
C TYR A 388 -6.89 -4.96 -3.90
N GLU A 389 -6.20 -6.11 -3.95
CA GLU A 389 -6.83 -7.44 -3.84
C GLU A 389 -7.55 -7.66 -2.51
N ASP A 390 -7.09 -7.01 -1.43
CA ASP A 390 -7.70 -7.05 -0.11
C ASP A 390 -8.91 -6.11 0.02
N GLY A 391 -9.24 -5.38 -1.04
CA GLY A 391 -10.36 -4.46 -1.07
C GLY A 391 -10.05 -3.07 -0.49
N TYR A 392 -8.80 -2.79 -0.14
CA TYR A 392 -8.41 -1.47 0.35
C TYR A 392 -8.35 -0.42 -0.76
N GLY A 393 -8.64 0.82 -0.38
CA GLY A 393 -8.64 1.96 -1.28
C GLY A 393 -9.82 1.96 -2.26
N LYS A 394 -9.89 3.00 -3.09
CA LYS A 394 -10.93 3.15 -4.11
C LYS A 394 -10.69 2.20 -5.28
N GLU A 395 -11.77 1.82 -5.95
CA GLU A 395 -11.71 1.26 -7.29
C GLU A 395 -11.11 2.27 -8.27
N SER A 396 -10.53 1.83 -9.36
CA SER A 396 -9.97 2.72 -10.37
C SER A 396 -10.60 2.50 -11.74
N LEU A 397 -10.97 3.60 -12.37
CA LEU A 397 -11.47 3.65 -13.73
C LEU A 397 -10.53 4.49 -14.58
N ILE A 398 -9.82 3.84 -15.50
CA ILE A 398 -8.82 4.49 -16.34
C ILE A 398 -9.37 4.61 -17.76
N LEU A 399 -9.62 5.83 -18.20
CA LEU A 399 -10.17 6.15 -19.51
C LEU A 399 -9.19 7.02 -20.29
N ASN A 400 -8.96 6.66 -21.54
CA ASN A 400 -8.10 7.42 -22.45
C ASN A 400 -8.76 7.55 -23.80
N LEU A 401 -8.77 8.79 -24.32
CA LEU A 401 -9.29 9.08 -25.65
C LEU A 401 -8.37 8.48 -26.72
N ASN A 402 -8.95 8.02 -27.82
CA ASN A 402 -8.17 7.60 -28.98
C ASN A 402 -7.33 8.79 -29.50
N PRO A 403 -5.99 8.64 -29.68
CA PRO A 403 -5.12 9.72 -30.14
C PRO A 403 -5.54 10.39 -31.46
N GLU A 404 -6.20 9.67 -32.37
CA GLU A 404 -6.69 10.24 -33.63
C GLU A 404 -7.92 11.13 -33.41
N GLU A 405 -8.76 10.84 -32.42
CA GLU A 405 -9.89 11.68 -32.05
C GLU A 405 -9.44 12.92 -31.27
N ASP A 406 -8.38 12.83 -30.49
CA ASP A 406 -7.81 13.93 -29.70
C ASP A 406 -7.22 15.05 -30.58
N LYS A 407 -6.92 14.77 -31.85
CA LYS A 407 -6.46 15.79 -32.79
C LYS A 407 -7.55 16.81 -33.20
N LYS A 408 -8.83 16.52 -32.91
CA LYS A 408 -9.99 17.38 -33.24
C LYS A 408 -10.45 18.07 -31.96
N ASP A 409 -10.38 19.41 -31.93
CA ASP A 409 -10.76 20.19 -30.73
C ASP A 409 -12.20 19.92 -30.27
N GLU A 410 -13.15 19.77 -31.22
CA GLU A 410 -14.54 19.44 -30.87
C GLU A 410 -14.67 18.11 -30.15
N ARG A 411 -13.96 17.07 -30.61
CA ARG A 411 -13.95 15.75 -29.96
C ARG A 411 -13.27 15.77 -28.58
N ARG A 412 -12.22 16.55 -28.45
CA ARG A 412 -11.56 16.77 -27.17
C ARG A 412 -12.48 17.47 -26.17
N TYR A 413 -13.23 18.47 -26.58
CA TYR A 413 -14.19 19.17 -25.73
C TYR A 413 -15.40 18.30 -25.36
N GLU A 414 -15.89 17.47 -26.29
CA GLU A 414 -16.89 16.44 -25.98
C GLU A 414 -16.39 15.46 -24.92
N TYR A 415 -15.14 14.96 -25.06
CA TYR A 415 -14.49 14.11 -24.07
C TYR A 415 -14.33 14.81 -22.71
N PHE A 416 -13.83 16.04 -22.68
CA PHE A 416 -13.73 16.80 -21.44
C PHE A 416 -15.11 17.05 -20.79
N THR A 417 -16.16 17.25 -21.62
CA THR A 417 -17.53 17.36 -21.10
C THR A 417 -17.98 16.06 -20.44
N ALA A 418 -17.63 14.90 -21.01
CA ALA A 418 -17.91 13.60 -20.40
C ALA A 418 -17.12 13.40 -19.09
N CYS A 419 -15.85 13.85 -19.03
CA CYS A 419 -15.05 13.86 -17.80
C CYS A 419 -15.66 14.75 -16.72
N LEU A 420 -16.10 15.96 -17.09
CA LEU A 420 -16.78 16.90 -16.20
C LEU A 420 -18.11 16.34 -15.68
N LEU A 421 -18.88 15.67 -16.55
CA LEU A 421 -20.11 15.00 -16.17
C LEU A 421 -19.87 13.84 -15.20
N SER A 422 -18.76 13.10 -15.35
CA SER A 422 -18.36 12.03 -14.43
C SER A 422 -18.03 12.60 -13.06
N PHE A 423 -17.31 13.72 -12.99
CA PHE A 423 -17.02 14.40 -11.73
C PHE A 423 -18.29 15.02 -11.12
N TYR A 424 -19.14 15.64 -11.92
CA TYR A 424 -20.44 16.14 -11.49
C TYR A 424 -21.31 15.03 -10.89
N GLN A 425 -21.35 13.85 -11.49
CA GLN A 425 -22.09 12.71 -10.96
C GLN A 425 -21.65 12.38 -9.52
N GLN A 426 -20.35 12.37 -9.25
CA GLN A 426 -19.85 12.16 -7.90
C GLN A 426 -20.24 13.28 -6.94
N GLN A 427 -20.14 14.54 -7.35
CA GLN A 427 -20.58 15.69 -6.54
C GLN A 427 -22.10 15.67 -6.29
N TYR A 428 -22.89 15.35 -7.30
CA TYR A 428 -24.35 15.23 -7.17
C TYR A 428 -24.73 14.14 -6.17
N LEU A 429 -24.16 12.94 -6.29
CA LEU A 429 -24.41 11.82 -5.40
C LEU A 429 -23.98 12.13 -3.97
N PHE A 430 -22.81 12.77 -3.80
CA PHE A 430 -22.31 13.19 -2.49
C PHE A 430 -23.27 14.17 -1.82
N ASN A 431 -23.65 15.24 -2.49
CA ASN A 431 -24.50 16.27 -1.92
C ASN A 431 -25.92 15.77 -1.61
N LYS A 432 -26.45 14.89 -2.49
CA LYS A 432 -27.80 14.29 -2.30
C LYS A 432 -27.88 13.36 -1.09
N ASN A 433 -26.77 12.72 -0.76
CA ASN A 433 -26.74 11.66 0.25
C ASN A 433 -25.81 11.97 1.43
N LYS A 434 -25.42 13.24 1.65
CA LYS A 434 -24.36 13.66 2.58
C LYS A 434 -24.47 13.02 3.98
N GLU A 435 -25.69 13.01 4.55
CA GLU A 435 -25.93 12.44 5.89
C GLU A 435 -25.66 10.93 5.95
N LYS A 436 -26.14 10.18 4.95
CA LYS A 436 -25.97 8.72 4.88
C LYS A 436 -24.54 8.32 4.52
N LEU A 437 -23.82 9.18 3.84
CA LEU A 437 -22.42 8.95 3.44
C LEU A 437 -21.44 9.18 4.60
N SER A 438 -21.85 9.84 5.67
CA SER A 438 -21.02 10.03 6.87
C SER A 438 -20.58 8.71 7.50
N GLU A 439 -21.45 7.68 7.47
CA GLU A 439 -21.11 6.33 7.95
C GLU A 439 -19.96 5.68 7.17
N PHE A 440 -19.80 6.03 5.90
CA PHE A 440 -18.76 5.51 5.01
C PHE A 440 -17.52 6.41 4.92
N ASN A 441 -17.51 7.52 5.67
CA ASN A 441 -16.42 8.51 5.68
C ASN A 441 -16.04 9.01 4.29
N ILE A 442 -17.03 9.14 3.38
CA ILE A 442 -16.82 9.70 2.05
C ILE A 442 -16.63 11.21 2.17
N GLU A 443 -15.51 11.70 1.66
CA GLU A 443 -15.20 13.13 1.61
C GLU A 443 -15.79 13.78 0.36
N LYS A 444 -16.00 15.12 0.44
CA LYS A 444 -16.46 15.91 -0.71
C LYS A 444 -15.53 15.74 -1.91
N PRO A 445 -16.02 15.29 -3.07
CA PRO A 445 -15.18 15.03 -4.24
C PRO A 445 -14.32 16.22 -4.67
N LEU A 446 -13.12 15.94 -5.17
CA LEU A 446 -12.18 16.92 -5.74
C LEU A 446 -11.62 16.38 -7.06
N TRP A 447 -11.60 17.22 -8.08
CA TRP A 447 -10.96 16.92 -9.36
C TRP A 447 -9.56 17.51 -9.40
N VAL A 448 -8.56 16.69 -9.61
CA VAL A 448 -7.16 17.11 -9.70
C VAL A 448 -6.67 16.95 -11.13
N PHE A 449 -6.15 18.01 -11.70
CA PHE A 449 -5.43 17.98 -12.97
C PHE A 449 -3.93 18.08 -12.74
N VAL A 450 -3.18 17.22 -13.43
CA VAL A 450 -1.72 17.27 -13.44
C VAL A 450 -1.22 17.36 -14.86
N GLY A 451 -0.55 18.48 -15.17
CA GLY A 451 0.04 18.75 -16.47
C GLY A 451 1.56 18.69 -16.42
N ASN A 452 2.16 18.34 -17.56
CA ASN A 452 3.61 18.29 -17.72
C ASN A 452 4.17 19.67 -18.05
N THR A 453 3.49 20.43 -18.92
CA THR A 453 3.90 21.76 -19.40
C THR A 453 3.07 22.84 -18.74
N VAL A 454 3.75 23.80 -18.10
CA VAL A 454 3.13 24.92 -17.37
C VAL A 454 3.06 26.16 -18.25
N SER A 455 4.07 26.39 -19.10
CA SER A 455 4.24 27.58 -19.93
C SER A 455 4.54 27.21 -21.39
N GLY A 456 4.14 28.06 -22.32
CA GLY A 456 4.30 27.87 -23.76
C GLY A 456 2.96 27.71 -24.49
N GLU A 457 2.95 27.85 -25.82
CA GLU A 457 1.73 27.79 -26.67
C GLU A 457 0.97 26.45 -26.53
N ASP A 458 1.68 25.36 -26.21
CA ASP A 458 1.13 24.02 -25.99
C ASP A 458 0.96 23.67 -24.49
N SER A 459 0.72 24.69 -23.65
CA SER A 459 0.52 24.44 -22.20
C SER A 459 -0.73 23.59 -21.95
N ASP A 460 -0.53 22.46 -21.27
CA ASP A 460 -1.62 21.54 -20.88
C ASP A 460 -2.63 22.22 -19.96
N ILE A 461 -2.13 23.05 -19.04
CA ILE A 461 -2.96 23.77 -18.09
C ILE A 461 -3.84 24.78 -18.83
N HIS A 462 -3.27 25.50 -19.81
CA HIS A 462 -3.99 26.45 -20.60
C HIS A 462 -5.11 25.80 -21.45
N ALA A 463 -4.86 24.58 -21.97
CA ALA A 463 -5.89 23.82 -22.68
C ALA A 463 -7.10 23.48 -21.79
N VAL A 464 -6.85 23.10 -20.51
CA VAL A 464 -7.94 22.87 -19.54
C VAL A 464 -8.70 24.16 -19.25
N LEU A 465 -8.00 25.29 -19.06
CA LEU A 465 -8.65 26.60 -18.82
C LEU A 465 -9.53 27.00 -19.99
N ARG A 466 -9.04 26.83 -21.22
CA ARG A 466 -9.83 27.09 -22.43
C ARG A 466 -11.08 26.22 -22.51
N PHE A 467 -10.99 24.94 -22.15
CA PHE A 467 -12.16 24.09 -22.09
C PHE A 467 -13.17 24.59 -21.03
N LEU A 468 -12.71 24.95 -19.83
CA LEU A 468 -13.61 25.46 -18.79
C LEU A 468 -14.30 26.76 -19.24
N ALA A 469 -13.57 27.69 -19.88
CA ALA A 469 -14.12 28.89 -20.42
C ALA A 469 -15.10 28.60 -21.56
N TRP A 470 -14.78 27.65 -22.44
CA TRP A 470 -15.69 27.20 -23.50
C TRP A 470 -16.99 26.64 -22.92
N PHE A 471 -16.92 25.76 -21.91
CA PHE A 471 -18.10 25.15 -21.29
C PHE A 471 -19.05 26.20 -20.70
N LEU A 472 -18.51 27.23 -20.07
CA LEU A 472 -19.29 28.36 -19.51
C LEU A 472 -20.03 29.20 -20.57
N ASN A 473 -19.49 29.27 -21.78
CA ASN A 473 -19.97 30.15 -22.84
C ASN A 473 -20.76 29.43 -23.97
N HIS A 474 -20.73 28.08 -24.00
CA HIS A 474 -21.38 27.29 -25.05
C HIS A 474 -22.50 26.40 -24.51
N GLU A 475 -23.42 26.99 -23.78
CA GLU A 475 -24.53 26.32 -23.10
C GLU A 475 -25.28 25.33 -24.01
N THR A 476 -25.68 25.77 -25.21
CA THR A 476 -26.48 24.95 -26.14
C THR A 476 -25.74 23.65 -26.51
N GLN A 477 -24.47 23.77 -26.89
CA GLN A 477 -23.66 22.63 -27.29
C GLN A 477 -23.35 21.69 -26.09
N ALA A 478 -23.01 22.27 -24.93
CA ALA A 478 -22.76 21.53 -23.73
C ALA A 478 -23.99 20.73 -23.28
N LYS A 479 -25.19 21.33 -23.31
CA LYS A 479 -26.46 20.65 -23.03
C LYS A 479 -26.74 19.49 -24.00
N ALA A 480 -26.45 19.68 -25.28
CA ALA A 480 -26.62 18.63 -26.29
C ALA A 480 -25.73 17.42 -25.98
N TRP A 481 -24.45 17.67 -25.75
CA TRP A 481 -23.51 16.59 -25.40
C TRP A 481 -23.84 15.89 -24.10
N ILE A 482 -24.21 16.62 -23.03
CA ILE A 482 -24.66 16.05 -21.77
C ILE A 482 -25.87 15.12 -22.00
N ASN A 483 -26.86 15.54 -22.78
CA ASN A 483 -28.02 14.71 -23.08
C ASN A 483 -27.66 13.44 -23.88
N ASP A 484 -26.73 13.56 -24.83
CA ASP A 484 -26.30 12.40 -25.64
C ASP A 484 -25.49 11.40 -24.80
N LEU A 485 -24.67 11.88 -23.86
CA LEU A 485 -23.95 11.04 -22.91
C LEU A 485 -24.89 10.28 -21.98
N ILE A 486 -25.88 10.97 -21.38
CA ILE A 486 -26.84 10.33 -20.46
C ILE A 486 -27.72 9.31 -21.19
N LYS A 487 -28.11 9.60 -22.44
CA LYS A 487 -28.93 8.72 -23.28
C LYS A 487 -28.14 7.62 -24.01
N ASN A 488 -26.84 7.49 -23.73
CA ASN A 488 -25.92 6.56 -24.40
C ASN A 488 -25.86 6.73 -25.94
N LYS A 489 -26.06 7.93 -26.44
CA LYS A 489 -25.97 8.24 -27.88
C LYS A 489 -24.56 8.70 -28.28
N ALA A 490 -23.83 9.31 -27.37
CA ALA A 490 -22.46 9.74 -27.60
C ALA A 490 -21.55 8.53 -27.83
N ARG A 491 -20.68 8.62 -28.83
CA ARG A 491 -19.70 7.58 -29.17
C ARG A 491 -18.29 8.17 -29.02
N ILE A 492 -17.75 8.06 -27.83
CA ILE A 492 -16.37 8.42 -27.51
C ILE A 492 -15.57 7.11 -27.39
N LEU A 493 -14.65 6.89 -28.33
CA LEU A 493 -14.01 5.59 -28.53
C LEU A 493 -12.59 5.58 -27.96
N ASP A 494 -12.22 4.44 -27.39
CA ASP A 494 -10.83 4.11 -27.04
C ASP A 494 -10.07 3.55 -28.26
N THR A 495 -8.80 3.18 -28.04
CA THR A 495 -7.95 2.55 -29.08
C THR A 495 -8.42 1.17 -29.54
N LYS A 496 -9.34 0.55 -28.79
CA LYS A 496 -9.98 -0.74 -29.13
C LYS A 496 -11.39 -0.53 -29.73
N GLU A 497 -11.75 0.67 -30.15
CA GLU A 497 -13.06 1.05 -30.69
C GLU A 497 -14.26 0.81 -29.75
N ARG A 498 -14.05 0.78 -28.43
CA ARG A 498 -15.09 0.65 -27.42
C ARG A 498 -15.57 2.02 -26.97
N ASN A 499 -16.87 2.18 -26.76
CA ASN A 499 -17.41 3.42 -26.17
C ASN A 499 -17.07 3.46 -24.67
N ILE A 500 -16.18 4.38 -24.30
CA ILE A 500 -15.61 4.45 -22.94
C ILE A 500 -16.58 5.02 -21.90
N PHE A 501 -17.66 5.69 -22.31
CA PHE A 501 -18.68 6.23 -21.40
C PHE A 501 -20.04 5.51 -21.46
N GLU A 502 -20.11 4.36 -22.11
CA GLU A 502 -21.35 3.59 -22.23
C GLU A 502 -21.90 3.20 -20.85
N ASN A 503 -23.18 3.47 -20.59
CA ASN A 503 -23.91 3.17 -19.35
C ASN A 503 -23.31 3.78 -18.06
N ARG A 504 -22.42 4.77 -18.14
CA ARG A 504 -21.75 5.28 -16.94
C ARG A 504 -22.56 6.32 -16.17
N PHE A 505 -23.54 6.95 -16.81
CA PHE A 505 -24.34 8.04 -16.22
C PHE A 505 -25.72 7.61 -15.76
N THR A 506 -25.97 6.34 -15.52
CA THR A 506 -27.27 5.80 -15.08
C THR A 506 -27.75 6.40 -13.76
N ALA A 507 -26.86 6.79 -12.87
CA ALA A 507 -27.20 7.47 -11.61
C ALA A 507 -27.77 8.87 -11.82
N LEU A 508 -27.56 9.51 -12.99
CA LEU A 508 -28.07 10.81 -13.35
C LEU A 508 -29.47 10.77 -14.03
N MET A 509 -30.03 9.61 -14.30
CA MET A 509 -31.38 9.52 -14.86
C MET A 509 -32.46 10.17 -14.00
N ASN A 510 -32.22 10.29 -12.69
CA ASN A 510 -33.08 10.96 -11.73
C ASN A 510 -32.49 12.29 -11.22
N ALA A 511 -31.58 12.89 -11.99
CA ALA A 511 -31.01 14.21 -11.70
C ALA A 511 -31.99 15.36 -12.05
N PRO A 512 -31.68 16.61 -11.69
CA PRO A 512 -32.49 17.76 -12.08
C PRO A 512 -32.67 17.83 -13.62
N GLU A 513 -33.80 18.41 -14.05
CA GLU A 513 -34.12 18.51 -15.47
C GLU A 513 -33.06 19.30 -16.26
N ASP A 514 -32.50 20.35 -15.64
CA ASP A 514 -31.38 21.13 -16.21
C ASP A 514 -30.07 20.80 -15.50
N ILE A 515 -29.42 19.73 -15.96
CA ILE A 515 -28.12 19.28 -15.43
C ILE A 515 -27.03 20.33 -15.67
N TYR A 516 -27.06 21.08 -16.76
CA TYR A 516 -26.09 22.12 -17.03
C TYR A 516 -26.16 23.24 -15.99
N ALA A 517 -27.35 23.72 -15.67
CA ALA A 517 -27.52 24.70 -14.60
C ALA A 517 -27.11 24.21 -13.23
N ASP A 518 -27.38 22.94 -12.90
CA ASP A 518 -26.94 22.32 -11.64
C ASP A 518 -25.41 22.16 -11.61
N ILE A 519 -24.75 21.88 -12.74
CA ILE A 519 -23.29 21.89 -12.88
C ILE A 519 -22.73 23.29 -12.57
N LEU A 520 -23.29 24.34 -13.15
CA LEU A 520 -22.85 25.71 -12.89
C LEU A 520 -22.93 26.03 -11.40
N SER A 521 -24.04 25.70 -10.76
CA SER A 521 -24.24 25.96 -9.33
C SER A 521 -23.29 25.16 -8.45
N ARG A 522 -23.11 23.86 -8.69
CA ARG A 522 -22.36 22.96 -7.81
C ARG A 522 -20.87 22.96 -8.03
N LEU A 523 -20.42 23.13 -9.26
CA LEU A 523 -19.00 23.04 -9.62
C LEU A 523 -18.34 24.40 -9.85
N PHE A 524 -19.08 25.36 -10.34
CA PHE A 524 -18.53 26.69 -10.69
C PHE A 524 -18.99 27.81 -9.72
N ASN A 525 -19.71 27.45 -8.68
CA ASN A 525 -20.24 28.39 -7.66
C ASN A 525 -21.08 29.54 -8.27
N THR A 526 -21.66 29.37 -9.45
CA THR A 526 -22.46 30.38 -10.14
C THR A 526 -23.80 29.82 -10.61
N THR A 527 -24.83 30.67 -10.70
CA THR A 527 -26.16 30.33 -11.26
C THR A 527 -26.36 30.90 -12.66
N HIS A 528 -25.39 31.64 -13.18
CA HIS A 528 -25.52 32.37 -14.44
C HIS A 528 -24.61 31.77 -15.51
N SER A 529 -25.17 31.43 -16.67
CA SER A 529 -24.41 31.06 -17.88
C SER A 529 -23.89 32.31 -18.62
N GLY A 530 -22.91 32.11 -19.51
CA GLY A 530 -22.35 33.17 -20.35
C GLY A 530 -21.44 34.16 -19.64
N GLN A 531 -21.04 33.88 -18.39
CA GLN A 531 -20.02 34.65 -17.69
C GLN A 531 -18.62 34.16 -18.03
N ARG A 532 -17.67 35.09 -18.08
CA ARG A 532 -16.27 34.72 -18.36
C ARG A 532 -15.60 34.05 -17.20
N LEU A 533 -14.69 33.12 -17.49
CA LEU A 533 -13.74 32.54 -16.54
C LEU A 533 -12.71 33.62 -16.17
N ARG A 534 -12.59 33.90 -14.88
CA ARG A 534 -11.62 34.84 -14.34
C ARG A 534 -10.46 34.08 -13.66
N VAL A 535 -9.24 34.52 -13.96
CA VAL A 535 -8.02 34.04 -13.33
C VAL A 535 -7.52 35.11 -12.35
N LEU A 536 -7.55 34.80 -11.05
CA LEU A 536 -7.07 35.67 -9.98
C LEU A 536 -5.64 35.30 -9.59
N ASN A 537 -4.73 36.27 -9.64
CA ASN A 537 -3.37 36.10 -9.12
C ASN A 537 -3.34 36.46 -7.62
N LEU A 538 -3.07 35.45 -6.78
CA LEU A 538 -3.00 35.62 -5.32
C LEU A 538 -1.57 36.02 -4.92
N ILE A 539 -1.26 37.31 -4.95
CA ILE A 539 0.12 37.84 -4.77
C ILE A 539 0.70 37.45 -3.42
N GLY A 540 -0.12 37.42 -2.36
CA GLY A 540 0.27 36.98 -1.02
C GLY A 540 0.63 35.49 -0.91
N SER A 541 0.32 34.69 -1.93
CA SER A 541 0.49 33.22 -1.94
C SER A 541 1.27 32.77 -3.17
N LYS A 542 2.58 32.70 -3.04
CA LYS A 542 3.49 32.40 -4.14
C LYS A 542 3.12 31.09 -4.86
N GLY A 543 2.82 31.20 -6.15
CA GLY A 543 2.52 30.06 -7.02
C GLY A 543 1.02 29.68 -7.08
N GLU A 544 0.13 30.45 -6.46
CA GLU A 544 -1.32 30.22 -6.48
C GLU A 544 -2.05 31.19 -7.41
N LEU A 545 -2.93 30.61 -8.27
CA LEU A 545 -3.91 31.37 -9.06
C LEU A 545 -5.30 30.78 -8.77
N ALA A 546 -6.28 31.60 -8.44
CA ALA A 546 -7.65 31.13 -8.24
C ALA A 546 -8.49 31.21 -9.52
N LEU A 547 -9.43 30.30 -9.67
CA LEU A 547 -10.39 30.26 -10.77
C LEU A 547 -11.78 30.65 -10.26
N GLN A 548 -12.38 31.66 -10.87
CA GLN A 548 -13.63 32.28 -10.48
C GLN A 548 -14.52 32.52 -11.72
N VAL A 549 -15.83 32.54 -11.55
CA VAL A 549 -16.77 32.92 -12.59
C VAL A 549 -17.44 34.23 -12.20
N GLY A 550 -17.23 35.29 -12.96
CA GLY A 550 -17.73 36.65 -12.62
C GLY A 550 -17.25 37.06 -11.21
N GLU A 551 -18.19 37.42 -10.34
CA GLU A 551 -17.91 37.78 -8.91
C GLU A 551 -18.24 36.64 -7.92
N ALA A 552 -18.48 35.41 -8.40
CA ALA A 552 -18.74 34.26 -7.53
C ALA A 552 -17.49 33.85 -6.73
N GLU A 553 -17.66 33.06 -5.68
CA GLU A 553 -16.49 32.53 -4.94
C GLU A 553 -15.62 31.61 -5.82
N PRO A 554 -14.31 31.60 -5.62
CA PRO A 554 -13.43 30.69 -6.35
C PRO A 554 -13.89 29.23 -6.27
N PHE A 555 -13.96 28.58 -7.42
CA PHE A 555 -14.32 27.16 -7.53
C PHE A 555 -13.10 26.27 -7.79
N GLY A 556 -12.01 26.85 -8.23
CA GLY A 556 -10.79 26.14 -8.57
C GLY A 556 -9.53 26.87 -8.13
N LEU A 557 -8.47 26.12 -8.01
CA LEU A 557 -7.15 26.60 -7.62
C LEU A 557 -6.09 26.02 -8.55
N ILE A 558 -5.20 26.88 -9.04
CA ILE A 558 -3.98 26.46 -9.72
C ILE A 558 -2.83 26.69 -8.75
N ASN A 559 -1.99 25.67 -8.54
CA ASN A 559 -0.79 25.78 -7.71
C ASN A 559 0.39 25.20 -8.48
N ILE A 560 1.25 26.07 -9.00
CA ILE A 560 2.38 25.72 -9.87
C ILE A 560 3.61 26.55 -9.53
N GLY A 561 4.80 26.05 -9.95
CA GLY A 561 6.06 26.78 -9.68
C GLY A 561 6.19 28.10 -10.43
N ASP A 562 5.65 28.18 -11.65
CA ASP A 562 5.75 29.34 -12.55
C ASP A 562 4.34 29.92 -12.84
N ALA A 563 3.65 30.32 -11.78
CA ALA A 563 2.37 30.99 -11.87
C ALA A 563 2.42 32.34 -12.64
N PRO A 564 3.48 33.15 -12.53
CA PRO A 564 3.55 34.40 -13.28
C PRO A 564 3.52 34.19 -14.80
N SER A 565 4.22 33.22 -15.35
CA SER A 565 4.22 32.94 -16.78
C SER A 565 2.84 32.47 -17.26
N LEU A 566 2.15 31.61 -16.52
CA LEU A 566 0.79 31.20 -16.85
C LEU A 566 -0.19 32.36 -16.75
N TYR A 567 -0.07 33.20 -15.71
CA TYR A 567 -0.94 34.37 -15.55
C TYR A 567 -0.79 35.34 -16.74
N LYS A 568 0.45 35.57 -17.17
CA LYS A 568 0.72 36.41 -18.36
C LYS A 568 0.09 35.84 -19.64
N MET A 569 0.15 34.50 -19.82
CA MET A 569 -0.54 33.84 -20.95
C MET A 569 -2.06 34.07 -20.90
N CYS A 570 -2.66 34.01 -19.70
CA CYS A 570 -4.08 34.29 -19.54
C CYS A 570 -4.43 35.78 -19.78
N GLU A 571 -3.50 36.70 -19.44
CA GLU A 571 -3.68 38.15 -19.77
C GLU A 571 -3.67 38.39 -21.28
N GLU A 572 -2.89 37.64 -22.05
CA GLU A 572 -2.79 37.75 -23.51
C GLU A 572 -3.97 37.05 -24.23
N ASP A 573 -4.68 36.10 -23.56
CA ASP A 573 -5.81 35.37 -24.13
C ASP A 573 -7.16 36.09 -23.84
N THR A 574 -7.79 36.61 -24.86
CA THR A 574 -9.08 37.32 -24.74
C THR A 574 -10.24 36.47 -24.25
N THR A 575 -10.05 35.17 -24.08
CA THR A 575 -11.05 34.22 -23.57
C THR A 575 -11.28 34.38 -22.06
N PHE A 576 -10.28 34.89 -21.33
CA PHE A 576 -10.30 35.01 -19.89
C PHE A 576 -10.46 36.46 -19.42
N ASP A 577 -11.07 36.60 -18.23
CA ASP A 577 -10.90 37.78 -17.40
C ASP A 577 -9.72 37.53 -16.44
N TYR A 578 -9.03 38.60 -16.05
CA TYR A 578 -7.89 38.50 -15.12
C TYR A 578 -7.93 39.61 -14.09
N GLN A 579 -7.45 39.29 -12.89
CA GLN A 579 -7.40 40.22 -11.76
C GLN A 579 -6.26 39.85 -10.83
N ARG A 580 -5.72 40.84 -10.10
CA ARG A 580 -4.73 40.63 -9.02
C ARG A 580 -5.38 40.86 -7.68
N ASP A 581 -5.06 40.05 -6.72
CA ASP A 581 -5.48 40.19 -5.32
C ASP A 581 -4.26 40.24 -4.43
N ASP A 582 -3.96 41.41 -3.93
CA ASP A 582 -2.76 41.68 -3.11
C ASP A 582 -2.95 41.22 -1.65
N PHE A 583 -4.18 40.97 -1.20
CA PHE A 583 -4.52 40.66 0.19
C PHE A 583 -5.02 39.24 0.39
N ALA A 584 -5.16 38.45 -0.66
CA ALA A 584 -5.66 37.10 -0.56
C ALA A 584 -4.72 36.20 0.20
N LYS A 585 -5.30 35.42 1.13
CA LYS A 585 -4.61 34.32 1.80
C LYS A 585 -4.53 33.09 0.91
N SER A 586 -3.59 32.19 1.20
CA SER A 586 -3.49 30.90 0.50
C SER A 586 -4.79 30.12 0.56
N LEU A 587 -5.34 29.79 -0.59
CA LEU A 587 -6.48 28.90 -0.73
C LEU A 587 -6.09 27.41 -0.65
N PHE A 588 -4.82 27.09 -0.85
CA PHE A 588 -4.33 25.73 -0.79
C PHE A 588 -4.45 25.13 0.63
N HIS A 589 -4.26 25.94 1.66
CA HIS A 589 -4.39 25.51 3.04
C HIS A 589 -5.83 25.15 3.42
N THR A 590 -6.83 25.80 2.80
CA THR A 590 -8.26 25.55 3.05
C THR A 590 -8.88 24.48 2.16
N LEU A 591 -8.09 23.87 1.27
CA LEU A 591 -8.58 22.90 0.31
C LEU A 591 -9.26 21.69 0.96
N ASN A 592 -8.77 21.23 2.10
CA ASN A 592 -9.31 20.06 2.82
C ASN A 592 -10.36 20.41 3.87
N ASP A 593 -10.72 21.69 4.05
CA ASP A 593 -11.73 22.10 4.99
C ASP A 593 -13.11 21.57 4.56
N LYS A 594 -13.96 21.23 5.55
CA LYS A 594 -15.30 20.67 5.29
C LYS A 594 -16.19 21.60 4.49
N ASP A 595 -15.99 22.92 4.64
CA ASP A 595 -16.76 23.98 3.99
C ASP A 595 -16.09 24.52 2.72
N SER A 596 -14.96 23.92 2.32
CA SER A 596 -14.23 24.34 1.12
C SER A 596 -15.13 24.33 -0.11
N ARG A 597 -15.16 25.45 -0.86
CA ARG A 597 -15.88 25.58 -2.13
C ARG A 597 -15.02 25.29 -3.36
N LEU A 598 -13.77 24.87 -3.13
CA LEU A 598 -12.88 24.44 -4.18
C LEU A 598 -13.25 23.02 -4.65
N HIS A 599 -13.47 22.88 -5.95
CA HIS A 599 -13.85 21.63 -6.60
C HIS A 599 -12.78 21.11 -7.57
N ILE A 600 -11.96 22.03 -8.09
CA ILE A 600 -10.92 21.73 -9.08
C ILE A 600 -9.58 22.22 -8.55
N LEU A 601 -8.58 21.35 -8.63
CA LEU A 601 -7.19 21.67 -8.33
C LEU A 601 -6.34 21.37 -9.56
N ILE A 602 -5.63 22.38 -10.06
CA ILE A 602 -4.73 22.23 -11.21
C ILE A 602 -3.30 22.43 -10.74
N GLY A 603 -2.43 21.49 -11.08
CA GLY A 603 -1.05 21.58 -10.66
C GLY A 603 -0.04 20.99 -11.63
N SER A 604 1.23 21.30 -11.36
CA SER A 604 2.35 20.67 -12.02
C SER A 604 2.79 19.40 -11.29
N ARG A 605 3.81 18.71 -11.79
CA ARG A 605 4.45 17.52 -11.17
C ARG A 605 4.73 17.66 -9.67
N LYS A 606 4.85 18.88 -9.15
CA LYS A 606 5.08 19.14 -7.72
C LYS A 606 3.96 18.63 -6.80
N PHE A 607 2.75 18.37 -7.33
CA PHE A 607 1.64 17.76 -6.57
C PHE A 607 1.86 16.27 -6.27
N THR A 608 2.75 15.62 -6.98
CA THR A 608 3.09 14.24 -6.68
C THR A 608 3.77 14.09 -5.32
N GLU A 609 4.24 15.19 -4.72
CA GLU A 609 5.06 15.21 -3.54
C GLU A 609 4.51 16.16 -2.46
N GLY A 610 4.48 15.69 -1.21
CA GLY A 610 4.18 16.54 -0.05
C GLY A 610 2.74 17.04 0.10
N TRP A 611 1.77 16.47 -0.63
CA TRP A 611 0.35 16.80 -0.50
C TRP A 611 -0.51 15.57 -0.26
N SER A 612 -1.53 15.71 0.56
CA SER A 612 -2.46 14.63 0.88
C SER A 612 -3.89 15.14 0.97
N SER A 613 -4.82 14.44 0.31
CA SER A 613 -6.25 14.71 0.43
C SER A 613 -7.05 13.44 0.22
N TRP A 614 -8.04 13.21 1.06
CA TRP A 614 -9.01 12.13 0.94
C TRP A 614 -10.13 12.46 -0.07
N ARG A 615 -10.18 13.72 -0.50
CA ARG A 615 -11.20 14.25 -1.41
C ARG A 615 -10.99 13.85 -2.86
N VAL A 616 -9.78 13.45 -3.27
CA VAL A 616 -9.48 13.14 -4.68
C VAL A 616 -10.39 12.03 -5.19
N SER A 617 -11.21 12.33 -6.18
CA SER A 617 -12.16 11.40 -6.78
C SER A 617 -12.03 11.31 -8.31
N THR A 618 -11.44 12.33 -8.91
CA THR A 618 -11.18 12.40 -10.35
C THR A 618 -9.80 12.99 -10.59
N MET A 619 -9.06 12.42 -11.55
CA MET A 619 -7.74 12.87 -11.96
C MET A 619 -7.70 13.07 -13.47
N GLY A 620 -7.23 14.22 -13.91
CA GLY A 620 -6.91 14.51 -15.30
C GLY A 620 -5.39 14.48 -15.49
N LEU A 621 -4.89 13.58 -16.32
CA LEU A 621 -3.46 13.44 -16.63
C LEU A 621 -3.22 13.94 -18.06
N LEU A 622 -2.45 15.02 -18.19
CA LEU A 622 -2.23 15.72 -19.43
C LEU A 622 -0.76 15.58 -19.87
N ASN A 623 -0.54 15.17 -21.10
CA ASN A 623 0.79 15.11 -21.75
C ASN A 623 1.89 14.42 -20.88
N MET A 624 1.55 13.42 -20.13
CA MET A 624 2.51 12.71 -19.28
C MET A 624 3.33 11.73 -20.12
N GLY A 625 4.66 11.90 -20.13
CA GLY A 625 5.58 11.10 -20.94
C GLY A 625 5.96 9.74 -20.34
N ARG A 626 6.55 8.85 -21.14
CA ARG A 626 6.96 7.49 -20.78
C ARG A 626 7.98 7.42 -19.60
N GLY A 627 8.72 8.50 -19.34
CA GLY A 627 9.75 8.55 -18.27
C GLY A 627 9.21 8.83 -16.86
N GLU A 628 7.91 9.05 -16.70
CA GLU A 628 7.32 9.59 -15.46
C GLU A 628 6.54 8.56 -14.63
N GLY A 629 6.71 7.27 -14.93
CA GLY A 629 5.93 6.18 -14.35
C GLY A 629 5.82 6.19 -12.83
N SER A 630 6.93 6.39 -12.11
CA SER A 630 6.93 6.38 -10.63
C SER A 630 6.13 7.54 -10.03
N GLN A 631 6.17 8.73 -10.65
CA GLN A 631 5.43 9.90 -10.15
C GLN A 631 3.93 9.72 -10.29
N ILE A 632 3.49 9.09 -11.39
CA ILE A 632 2.07 8.86 -11.64
C ILE A 632 1.52 7.78 -10.72
N ILE A 633 2.32 6.74 -10.42
CA ILE A 633 1.93 5.72 -9.44
C ILE A 633 1.75 6.35 -8.06
N GLN A 634 2.62 7.28 -7.66
CA GLN A 634 2.46 8.00 -6.40
C GLN A 634 1.21 8.87 -6.39
N LEU A 635 0.97 9.60 -7.48
CA LEU A 635 -0.23 10.42 -7.63
C LEU A 635 -1.49 9.56 -7.60
N PHE A 636 -1.50 8.48 -8.36
CA PHE A 636 -2.56 7.48 -8.37
C PHE A 636 -2.79 6.89 -6.98
N GLY A 637 -1.72 6.48 -6.30
CA GLY A 637 -1.79 5.97 -4.93
C GLY A 637 -2.36 6.98 -3.92
N ARG A 638 -2.25 8.29 -4.18
CA ARG A 638 -2.92 9.33 -3.38
C ARG A 638 -4.41 9.41 -3.73
N GLY A 639 -4.76 9.26 -4.99
CA GLY A 639 -6.13 9.32 -5.49
C GLY A 639 -7.00 8.14 -5.01
N VAL A 640 -6.42 6.95 -4.89
CA VAL A 640 -7.14 5.74 -4.43
C VAL A 640 -7.35 5.67 -2.92
N ARG A 641 -6.89 6.64 -2.15
CA ARG A 641 -7.10 6.68 -0.70
C ARG A 641 -8.58 6.72 -0.36
N LEU A 642 -8.99 5.87 0.58
CA LEU A 642 -10.35 5.76 1.08
C LEU A 642 -10.31 5.53 2.59
N LYS A 643 -11.14 6.25 3.35
CA LYS A 643 -11.30 6.01 4.78
C LYS A 643 -12.15 4.76 5.04
N GLY A 644 -13.20 4.57 4.24
CA GLY A 644 -14.12 3.45 4.38
C GLY A 644 -14.99 3.53 5.64
N ARG A 645 -15.93 2.60 5.74
CA ARG A 645 -16.80 2.47 6.92
C ARG A 645 -15.95 2.13 8.15
N ASN A 646 -16.14 2.85 9.24
CA ASN A 646 -15.39 2.68 10.50
C ASN A 646 -13.87 2.76 10.33
N TYR A 647 -13.39 3.57 9.39
CA TYR A 647 -11.97 3.69 9.06
C TYR A 647 -11.31 2.35 8.65
N SER A 648 -12.10 1.46 8.04
CA SER A 648 -11.61 0.16 7.54
C SER A 648 -10.58 0.29 6.43
N LEU A 649 -10.51 1.44 5.75
CA LEU A 649 -9.76 1.72 4.53
C LEU A 649 -10.23 0.89 3.32
N LYS A 650 -11.25 0.04 3.51
CA LYS A 650 -11.80 -0.85 2.47
C LYS A 650 -12.97 -0.20 1.75
N ARG A 651 -13.08 -0.49 0.45
CA ARG A 651 -14.29 -0.19 -0.31
C ARG A 651 -15.42 -1.13 0.07
N SER A 652 -16.64 -0.64 -0.02
CA SER A 652 -17.84 -1.41 0.30
C SER A 652 -18.05 -2.57 -0.67
N THR A 653 -18.44 -3.73 -0.15
CA THR A 653 -18.88 -4.86 -0.96
C THR A 653 -20.31 -4.66 -1.46
N PRO A 654 -20.74 -5.31 -2.58
CA PRO A 654 -22.10 -5.17 -3.10
C PRO A 654 -23.20 -5.43 -2.06
N GLY A 655 -22.97 -6.35 -1.11
CA GLY A 655 -23.91 -6.66 -0.03
C GLY A 655 -24.03 -5.58 1.06
N GLU A 656 -23.00 -4.76 1.22
CA GLU A 656 -22.98 -3.68 2.21
C GLU A 656 -23.53 -2.37 1.68
N ARG A 657 -23.67 -2.22 0.36
CA ARG A 657 -24.11 -0.99 -0.29
C ARG A 657 -25.60 -0.76 -0.11
N PRO A 658 -26.01 0.32 0.55
CA PRO A 658 -27.43 0.67 0.62
C PRO A 658 -27.97 1.01 -0.78
N LYS A 659 -29.12 0.48 -1.12
CA LYS A 659 -29.76 0.72 -2.42
C LYS A 659 -29.97 2.22 -2.69
N GLY A 660 -29.58 2.69 -3.85
CA GLY A 660 -29.79 4.07 -4.30
C GLY A 660 -28.75 5.08 -3.83
N LEU A 661 -27.74 4.69 -3.02
CA LEU A 661 -26.62 5.56 -2.66
C LEU A 661 -25.55 5.65 -3.76
N HIS A 662 -25.47 4.65 -4.63
CA HIS A 662 -24.44 4.53 -5.66
C HIS A 662 -23.01 4.69 -5.09
N LEU A 663 -22.74 4.03 -3.95
CA LEU A 663 -21.44 4.07 -3.27
C LEU A 663 -20.30 3.64 -4.18
N GLU A 664 -20.54 2.67 -5.06
CA GLU A 664 -19.57 2.22 -6.06
C GLU A 664 -19.03 3.35 -6.94
N LYS A 665 -19.83 4.39 -7.21
CA LYS A 665 -19.38 5.57 -7.98
C LYS A 665 -18.54 6.53 -7.14
N LEU A 666 -18.83 6.65 -5.85
CA LEU A 666 -18.11 7.52 -4.91
C LEU A 666 -16.80 6.88 -4.42
N GLU A 667 -16.76 5.56 -4.35
CA GLU A 667 -15.57 4.77 -4.01
C GLU A 667 -14.73 4.42 -5.25
N THR A 668 -14.92 5.11 -6.37
CA THR A 668 -14.15 4.97 -7.60
C THR A 668 -13.33 6.23 -7.88
N LEU A 669 -12.05 6.05 -8.18
CA LEU A 669 -11.17 7.08 -8.73
C LEU A 669 -11.29 7.05 -10.26
N ASN A 670 -11.80 8.14 -10.86
CA ASN A 670 -11.78 8.31 -12.30
C ASN A 670 -10.46 8.91 -12.75
N VAL A 671 -9.74 8.25 -13.65
CA VAL A 671 -8.47 8.71 -14.21
C VAL A 671 -8.65 8.93 -15.70
N PHE A 672 -8.58 10.18 -16.14
CA PHE A 672 -8.74 10.59 -17.52
C PHE A 672 -7.40 11.00 -18.11
N GLY A 673 -7.01 10.37 -19.22
CA GLY A 673 -5.80 10.70 -19.97
C GLY A 673 -6.11 11.52 -21.21
N VAL A 674 -5.29 12.52 -21.48
CA VAL A 674 -5.32 13.32 -22.72
C VAL A 674 -3.90 13.41 -23.26
N ARG A 675 -3.71 13.06 -24.54
CA ARG A 675 -2.37 12.93 -25.16
C ARG A 675 -1.41 12.07 -24.33
N ALA A 676 -1.93 11.03 -23.73
CA ALA A 676 -1.18 10.22 -22.77
C ALA A 676 -0.75 8.91 -23.43
N ASP A 677 0.34 8.91 -24.19
CA ASP A 677 1.07 7.70 -24.61
C ASP A 677 1.46 6.83 -23.40
N TYR A 678 1.51 7.47 -22.27
CA TYR A 678 1.80 6.94 -20.98
C TYR A 678 0.68 6.02 -20.41
N MET A 679 -0.61 6.23 -20.76
CA MET A 679 -1.70 5.41 -20.19
C MET A 679 -1.57 3.94 -20.55
N ALA A 680 -0.98 3.60 -21.70
CA ALA A 680 -0.64 2.23 -22.05
C ALA A 680 0.45 1.68 -21.11
N THR A 681 1.46 2.47 -20.80
CA THR A 681 2.54 2.11 -19.86
C THR A 681 2.01 1.97 -18.43
N PHE A 682 1.06 2.80 -18.02
CA PHE A 682 0.44 2.70 -16.70
C PHE A 682 -0.47 1.48 -16.58
N LYS A 683 -1.25 1.17 -17.60
CA LYS A 683 -2.00 -0.10 -17.68
C LYS A 683 -1.07 -1.30 -17.60
N GLN A 684 0.00 -1.29 -18.40
CA GLN A 684 1.02 -2.34 -18.35
C GLN A 684 1.64 -2.47 -16.96
N TYR A 685 1.89 -1.36 -16.28
CA TYR A 685 2.37 -1.39 -14.89
C TYR A 685 1.37 -2.07 -13.96
N LEU A 686 0.07 -1.74 -14.02
CA LEU A 686 -0.96 -2.39 -13.21
C LEU A 686 -1.06 -3.89 -13.53
N GLU A 687 -0.94 -4.26 -14.80
CA GLU A 687 -0.90 -5.66 -15.23
C GLU A 687 0.37 -6.38 -14.73
N ASP A 688 1.53 -5.72 -14.77
CA ASP A 688 2.80 -6.26 -14.24
C ASP A 688 2.73 -6.45 -12.70
N GLU A 689 1.99 -5.58 -12.01
CA GLU A 689 1.64 -5.74 -10.60
C GLU A 689 0.52 -6.79 -10.38
N GLY A 690 0.00 -7.40 -11.43
CA GLY A 690 -1.04 -8.43 -11.40
C GLY A 690 -2.46 -7.91 -11.18
N ILE A 691 -2.70 -6.62 -11.45
CA ILE A 691 -4.02 -5.99 -11.36
C ILE A 691 -4.64 -5.99 -12.75
N THR A 692 -5.80 -6.63 -12.91
CA THR A 692 -6.55 -6.55 -14.15
C THR A 692 -7.24 -5.18 -14.23
N PRO A 693 -6.93 -4.35 -15.25
CA PRO A 693 -7.61 -3.07 -15.42
C PRO A 693 -9.13 -3.25 -15.49
N SER A 694 -9.87 -2.34 -14.88
CA SER A 694 -11.35 -2.42 -14.81
C SER A 694 -12.04 -2.40 -16.17
N ASP A 695 -11.37 -1.91 -17.22
CA ASP A 695 -11.89 -1.93 -18.59
C ASP A 695 -11.76 -3.31 -19.28
N GLU A 696 -11.05 -4.25 -18.70
CA GLU A 696 -10.96 -5.64 -19.14
C GLU A 696 -11.87 -6.59 -18.36
N ILE A 697 -12.50 -6.10 -17.28
CA ILE A 697 -13.48 -6.85 -16.51
C ILE A 697 -14.85 -6.76 -17.20
N LEU A 698 -15.33 -7.89 -17.70
CA LEU A 698 -16.69 -7.98 -18.23
C LEU A 698 -17.66 -8.20 -17.06
N GLU A 699 -18.40 -7.18 -16.66
CA GLU A 699 -19.51 -7.33 -15.72
C GLU A 699 -20.69 -8.00 -16.43
N LEU A 700 -20.91 -9.28 -16.16
CA LEU A 700 -22.11 -9.99 -16.60
C LEU A 700 -23.18 -9.87 -15.52
N ASN A 701 -24.15 -9.01 -15.75
CA ASN A 701 -25.32 -8.91 -14.90
C ASN A 701 -26.29 -10.04 -15.25
N PHE A 702 -26.33 -11.08 -14.42
CA PHE A 702 -27.36 -12.11 -14.50
C PHE A 702 -28.58 -11.64 -13.69
N GLU A 703 -29.70 -11.41 -14.35
CA GLU A 703 -30.96 -11.26 -13.65
C GLU A 703 -31.31 -12.60 -12.97
N THR A 704 -31.10 -12.64 -11.65
CA THR A 704 -31.56 -13.78 -10.88
C THR A 704 -33.08 -13.70 -10.77
N ARG A 705 -33.78 -14.56 -11.48
CA ARG A 705 -35.20 -14.77 -11.24
C ARG A 705 -35.31 -15.74 -10.06
N PRO A 706 -35.79 -15.30 -8.89
CA PRO A 706 -36.00 -16.20 -7.78
C PRO A 706 -37.10 -17.21 -8.18
N ASN A 707 -36.72 -18.43 -8.48
CA ASN A 707 -37.66 -19.53 -8.74
C ASN A 707 -38.38 -20.03 -7.48
N MET A 708 -38.06 -19.40 -6.31
CA MET A 708 -38.71 -19.76 -5.05
C MET A 708 -39.63 -18.64 -4.58
N PRO A 709 -40.88 -18.96 -4.22
CA PRO A 709 -41.78 -17.96 -3.62
C PRO A 709 -41.14 -17.43 -2.33
N ALA A 710 -40.94 -16.12 -2.23
CA ALA A 710 -40.31 -15.44 -1.11
C ALA A 710 -40.94 -15.72 0.28
N THR A 711 -42.12 -16.29 0.29
CA THR A 711 -42.90 -16.59 1.50
C THR A 711 -42.59 -17.97 2.12
N ARG A 712 -41.85 -18.86 1.45
CA ARG A 712 -41.64 -20.24 1.94
C ARG A 712 -40.26 -20.50 2.56
N LEU A 713 -39.27 -19.71 2.25
CA LEU A 713 -37.94 -19.85 2.83
C LEU A 713 -37.77 -18.86 3.97
N LYS A 714 -37.57 -19.37 5.18
CA LYS A 714 -37.25 -18.61 6.36
C LYS A 714 -35.82 -18.96 6.81
N THR A 715 -35.01 -17.97 7.07
CA THR A 715 -33.72 -18.14 7.70
C THR A 715 -33.83 -17.74 9.17
N LEU A 716 -33.10 -18.47 10.03
CA LEU A 716 -32.95 -18.04 11.41
C LEU A 716 -31.96 -16.89 11.46
N LYS A 717 -32.42 -15.73 11.95
CA LYS A 717 -31.58 -14.57 12.19
C LYS A 717 -31.69 -14.21 13.68
N LEU A 718 -30.57 -13.85 14.30
CA LEU A 718 -30.59 -13.26 15.62
C LEU A 718 -31.40 -11.95 15.56
N LYS A 719 -32.23 -11.70 16.56
CA LYS A 719 -32.95 -10.42 16.70
C LYS A 719 -31.93 -9.30 16.75
N ASP A 720 -32.25 -8.18 16.09
CA ASP A 720 -31.41 -7.00 16.11
C ASP A 720 -31.18 -6.54 17.57
N GLY A 721 -29.94 -6.25 17.92
CA GLY A 721 -29.54 -5.92 19.29
C GLY A 721 -29.37 -7.12 20.25
N TYR A 722 -29.77 -8.34 19.86
CA TYR A 722 -29.67 -9.51 20.75
C TYR A 722 -28.22 -9.92 21.00
N LYS A 723 -27.33 -9.75 20.01
CA LYS A 723 -25.89 -10.04 20.14
C LYS A 723 -25.20 -9.12 21.15
N ASP A 724 -25.60 -7.86 21.16
CA ASP A 724 -24.96 -6.79 21.94
C ASP A 724 -25.73 -6.47 23.24
N ASN A 725 -26.90 -7.08 23.45
CA ASN A 725 -27.70 -6.84 24.62
C ASN A 725 -27.11 -7.55 25.85
N GLN A 726 -26.60 -6.78 26.79
CA GLN A 726 -25.99 -7.31 28.03
C GLN A 726 -26.93 -8.13 28.91
N ARG A 727 -28.24 -7.97 28.77
CA ARG A 727 -29.23 -8.73 29.56
C ARG A 727 -29.81 -9.94 28.83
N LEU A 728 -30.00 -9.86 27.51
CA LEU A 728 -30.69 -10.86 26.69
C LEU A 728 -29.76 -11.62 25.70
N GLY A 729 -28.50 -11.20 25.57
CA GLY A 729 -27.58 -11.82 24.65
C GLY A 729 -27.32 -13.32 24.97
N PHE A 730 -27.08 -14.12 23.96
CA PHE A 730 -26.81 -15.57 24.08
C PHE A 730 -25.81 -15.89 25.18
N LYS A 731 -24.71 -15.13 25.25
CA LYS A 731 -23.66 -15.31 26.26
C LYS A 731 -24.09 -14.95 27.70
N ARG A 732 -25.23 -14.35 27.89
CA ARG A 732 -25.78 -13.93 29.21
C ARG A 732 -26.94 -14.78 29.70
N VAL A 733 -27.66 -15.39 28.77
CA VAL A 733 -28.89 -16.16 29.09
C VAL A 733 -28.64 -17.66 29.08
N TYR A 734 -27.74 -18.14 28.22
CA TYR A 734 -27.41 -19.54 28.08
C TYR A 734 -26.04 -19.84 28.67
N PHE A 735 -26.00 -20.76 29.66
CA PHE A 735 -24.79 -21.14 30.37
C PHE A 735 -24.58 -22.68 30.27
N PRO A 736 -24.00 -23.16 29.15
CA PRO A 736 -23.69 -24.58 29.04
C PRO A 736 -22.64 -25.00 30.09
N GLU A 737 -22.76 -26.22 30.58
CA GLU A 737 -21.74 -26.83 31.43
C GLU A 737 -20.75 -27.65 30.56
N LEU A 738 -19.45 -27.61 30.89
CA LEU A 738 -18.37 -28.19 30.07
C LEU A 738 -18.57 -29.69 29.75
N TYR A 739 -19.21 -30.44 30.62
CA TYR A 739 -19.35 -31.92 30.51
C TYR A 739 -20.78 -32.35 30.22
N GLU A 740 -21.72 -31.45 30.05
CA GLU A 740 -23.07 -31.78 29.61
C GLU A 740 -23.10 -32.03 28.09
N VAL A 741 -23.40 -33.26 27.72
CA VAL A 741 -23.70 -33.60 26.33
C VAL A 741 -25.19 -33.45 26.14
N PRO A 742 -25.66 -32.53 25.25
CA PRO A 742 -27.08 -32.41 24.96
C PRO A 742 -27.69 -33.75 24.57
N ALA A 743 -28.90 -34.05 25.03
CA ALA A 743 -29.57 -35.34 24.83
C ALA A 743 -29.56 -35.82 23.38
N ASP A 744 -29.73 -34.89 22.45
CA ASP A 744 -29.72 -35.15 20.99
C ASP A 744 -28.38 -35.65 20.42
N PHE A 745 -27.30 -35.50 21.18
CA PHE A 745 -25.94 -35.89 20.81
C PHE A 745 -25.39 -37.09 21.59
N GLN A 746 -26.08 -37.54 22.62
CA GLN A 746 -25.60 -38.62 23.51
C GLN A 746 -25.26 -39.96 22.81
N GLY A 747 -25.86 -40.24 21.68
CA GLY A 747 -25.54 -41.43 20.87
C GLY A 747 -24.57 -41.17 19.72
N LYS A 748 -24.23 -39.91 19.44
CA LYS A 748 -23.41 -39.50 18.28
C LYS A 748 -21.96 -39.23 18.62
N ILE A 749 -21.65 -38.93 19.86
CA ILE A 749 -20.29 -38.65 20.33
C ILE A 749 -19.69 -40.00 20.74
N LYS A 750 -18.77 -40.53 19.93
CA LYS A 750 -17.88 -41.60 20.34
C LYS A 750 -17.07 -41.08 21.52
N GLN A 751 -16.94 -41.90 22.58
CA GLN A 751 -16.15 -41.49 23.73
C GLN A 751 -14.74 -41.09 23.28
N PRO A 752 -14.31 -39.87 23.53
CA PRO A 752 -13.00 -39.41 23.08
C PRO A 752 -11.93 -40.14 23.92
N HIS A 753 -11.16 -40.99 23.28
CA HIS A 753 -9.88 -41.43 23.86
C HIS A 753 -8.87 -40.33 23.49
N ILE A 754 -8.37 -39.61 24.46
CA ILE A 754 -7.26 -38.70 24.29
C ILE A 754 -5.98 -39.51 24.29
N LYS A 755 -5.35 -39.67 23.13
CA LYS A 755 -4.04 -40.27 22.98
C LYS A 755 -2.99 -39.15 23.06
N LEU A 756 -2.27 -39.09 24.18
CA LEU A 756 -1.10 -38.22 24.33
C LEU A 756 0.11 -39.02 23.80
N ASP A 757 0.62 -38.59 22.65
CA ASP A 757 1.86 -39.12 22.07
C ASP A 757 3.02 -38.23 22.54
N LEU A 758 3.75 -38.71 23.55
CA LEU A 758 4.91 -38.01 24.12
C LEU A 758 6.24 -38.45 23.47
N TYR A 759 6.18 -39.28 22.42
CA TYR A 759 7.40 -39.63 21.70
C TYR A 759 7.84 -38.44 20.82
N PRO A 760 9.16 -38.11 20.84
CA PRO A 760 9.70 -37.12 19.93
C PRO A 760 9.49 -37.58 18.48
N LYS A 761 8.88 -36.77 17.67
CA LYS A 761 8.75 -36.98 16.22
C LYS A 761 10.08 -36.66 15.57
N LEU A 762 11.00 -37.61 15.53
CA LEU A 762 12.21 -37.54 14.72
C LEU A 762 11.88 -38.10 13.34
N GLU A 763 11.68 -37.23 12.36
CA GLU A 763 11.70 -37.59 10.94
C GLU A 763 13.16 -37.57 10.46
N SER A 764 13.83 -38.74 10.42
CA SER A 764 15.08 -38.88 9.69
C SER A 764 14.75 -39.05 8.22
N ILE A 765 15.02 -38.02 7.40
CA ILE A 765 15.00 -38.13 5.93
C ILE A 765 16.30 -38.83 5.53
N ASP A 766 16.26 -40.13 5.43
CA ASP A 766 17.32 -40.92 4.80
C ASP A 766 16.97 -41.10 3.34
N THR A 767 17.61 -40.31 2.47
CA THR A 767 17.43 -40.36 1.02
C THR A 767 18.15 -41.53 0.33
N SER A 768 18.83 -42.39 1.06
CA SER A 768 19.70 -43.43 0.53
C SER A 768 19.14 -44.85 0.51
N ARG A 769 17.96 -45.09 1.08
CA ARG A 769 17.35 -46.43 1.08
C ARG A 769 15.86 -46.40 0.75
N LYS A 770 15.44 -47.21 -0.21
CA LYS A 770 14.04 -47.62 -0.37
C LYS A 770 13.49 -48.09 0.96
N GLY A 771 12.44 -47.39 1.41
CA GLY A 771 11.89 -47.61 2.76
C GLY A 771 11.52 -49.07 3.02
N ASP A 772 12.22 -49.65 3.97
CA ASP A 772 11.70 -50.76 4.73
C ASP A 772 10.66 -50.18 5.69
N ASN A 773 9.40 -50.33 5.37
CA ASN A 773 8.28 -50.09 6.26
C ASN A 773 8.30 -51.10 7.38
N THR A 774 9.28 -51.04 8.23
CA THR A 774 9.25 -51.76 9.49
C THR A 774 8.25 -51.04 10.39
N PRO A 775 7.11 -51.64 10.73
CA PRO A 775 6.17 -51.01 11.67
C PRO A 775 6.92 -50.78 12.97
N VAL A 776 6.87 -49.58 13.51
CA VAL A 776 7.40 -49.22 14.84
C VAL A 776 6.57 -50.01 15.88
N ASN A 777 6.89 -51.25 16.07
CA ASN A 777 6.12 -52.22 16.88
C ASN A 777 6.41 -52.13 18.37
N VAL A 778 7.13 -51.10 18.85
CA VAL A 778 7.39 -50.99 20.28
C VAL A 778 7.23 -49.55 20.74
N ARG A 779 5.97 -49.11 20.76
CA ARG A 779 5.63 -47.93 21.55
C ARG A 779 5.25 -48.41 22.94
N ASN A 780 5.91 -47.89 23.96
CA ASN A 780 5.47 -48.06 25.32
C ASN A 780 4.15 -47.31 25.50
N GLU A 781 3.07 -48.01 25.42
CA GLU A 781 1.74 -47.48 25.69
C GLU A 781 1.38 -47.79 27.14
N ALA A 782 1.12 -46.75 27.93
CA ALA A 782 0.61 -46.90 29.28
C ALA A 782 -0.77 -46.25 29.37
N LYS A 783 -1.69 -46.89 30.07
CA LYS A 783 -2.97 -46.26 30.44
C LYS A 783 -2.78 -45.56 31.77
N LEU A 784 -3.21 -44.32 31.88
CA LEU A 784 -3.24 -43.64 33.18
C LEU A 784 -4.30 -44.31 34.08
N ASP A 785 -3.85 -44.95 35.14
CA ASP A 785 -4.74 -45.52 36.15
C ASP A 785 -5.38 -44.35 36.95
N TYR A 786 -6.64 -44.52 37.34
CA TYR A 786 -7.38 -43.54 38.16
C TYR A 786 -6.63 -43.19 39.45
N LYS A 787 -5.79 -44.09 39.99
CA LYS A 787 -4.94 -43.86 41.16
C LYS A 787 -3.88 -42.79 40.90
N ILE A 788 -3.37 -42.68 39.69
CA ILE A 788 -2.42 -41.65 39.28
C ILE A 788 -3.16 -40.31 39.11
N ILE A 789 -4.37 -40.36 38.59
CA ILE A 789 -5.20 -39.17 38.38
C ILE A 789 -5.55 -38.48 39.70
N SER A 790 -5.71 -39.26 40.81
CA SER A 790 -5.95 -38.68 42.11
C SER A 790 -4.78 -37.83 42.67
N ALA A 791 -3.57 -37.97 42.10
CA ALA A 791 -2.41 -37.18 42.46
C ALA A 791 -2.27 -35.89 41.59
N PHE A 792 -3.22 -35.62 40.67
CA PHE A 792 -3.16 -34.44 39.86
C PHE A 792 -3.56 -33.21 40.66
N ASP A 793 -2.87 -32.09 40.38
CA ASP A 793 -3.25 -30.79 40.91
C ASP A 793 -4.50 -30.25 40.15
N PHE A 794 -5.66 -30.58 40.66
CA PHE A 794 -6.94 -30.15 40.07
C PHE A 794 -7.19 -28.66 40.24
N ASP A 795 -6.54 -27.98 41.18
CA ASP A 795 -6.62 -26.53 41.28
C ASP A 795 -5.93 -25.87 40.07
N ARG A 796 -4.72 -26.36 39.78
CA ARG A 796 -3.99 -25.88 38.63
C ARG A 796 -4.69 -26.20 37.30
N LEU A 797 -5.27 -27.40 37.16
CA LEU A 797 -6.05 -27.80 36.01
C LEU A 797 -7.30 -26.92 35.84
N TYR A 798 -8.02 -26.67 36.93
CA TYR A 798 -9.20 -25.80 36.91
C TYR A 798 -8.84 -24.39 36.51
N LEU A 799 -7.77 -23.80 37.04
CA LEU A 799 -7.28 -22.47 36.68
C LEU A 799 -6.84 -22.42 35.19
N ALA A 800 -6.16 -23.45 34.72
CA ALA A 800 -5.77 -23.53 33.30
C ALA A 800 -6.99 -23.54 32.35
N ILE A 801 -8.06 -24.29 32.73
CA ILE A 801 -9.32 -24.28 31.96
C ILE A 801 -10.02 -22.92 32.05
N GLN A 802 -10.01 -22.26 33.21
CA GLN A 802 -10.59 -20.92 33.33
C GLN A 802 -9.81 -19.90 32.48
N ASN A 803 -8.50 -19.93 32.47
CA ASN A 803 -7.66 -19.11 31.63
C ASN A 803 -7.92 -19.39 30.14
N TYR A 804 -7.98 -20.64 29.72
CA TYR A 804 -8.31 -21.02 28.35
C TYR A 804 -9.68 -20.52 27.93
N LYS A 805 -10.68 -20.68 28.81
CA LYS A 805 -12.03 -20.16 28.64
C LYS A 805 -12.06 -18.62 28.46
N LEU A 806 -11.27 -17.92 29.27
CA LEU A 806 -11.09 -16.47 29.20
C LEU A 806 -10.46 -16.05 27.87
N GLN A 807 -9.34 -16.69 27.49
CA GLN A 807 -8.65 -16.46 26.22
C GLN A 807 -9.57 -16.65 24.99
N ARG A 808 -10.51 -17.61 25.08
CA ARG A 808 -11.49 -17.88 24.00
C ARG A 808 -12.74 -17.01 24.08
N GLY A 809 -12.85 -16.12 25.06
CA GLY A 809 -14.05 -15.28 25.26
C GLY A 809 -15.32 -16.10 25.59
N TRP A 810 -15.18 -17.28 26.16
CA TRP A 810 -16.29 -18.16 26.54
C TRP A 810 -16.82 -17.82 27.94
N SER A 811 -17.27 -16.59 28.13
CA SER A 811 -17.72 -16.07 29.41
C SER A 811 -18.94 -16.82 29.99
N ASN A 812 -19.74 -17.42 29.11
CA ASN A 812 -20.96 -18.14 29.51
C ASN A 812 -20.75 -19.65 29.72
N LEU A 813 -19.57 -20.21 29.44
CA LEU A 813 -19.30 -21.61 29.72
C LEU A 813 -19.06 -21.80 31.21
N ARG A 814 -19.86 -22.66 31.87
CA ARG A 814 -19.70 -22.99 33.27
C ARG A 814 -18.75 -24.18 33.44
N VAL A 815 -17.83 -24.06 34.37
CA VAL A 815 -16.92 -25.12 34.75
C VAL A 815 -17.02 -25.28 36.24
N ASP A 816 -17.62 -26.37 36.71
CA ASP A 816 -17.65 -26.76 38.12
C ASP A 816 -16.44 -27.61 38.44
N LYS A 817 -15.71 -27.28 39.53
CA LYS A 817 -14.47 -27.95 39.90
C LYS A 817 -14.70 -29.41 40.31
N GLN A 818 -15.76 -29.69 41.08
CA GLN A 818 -16.04 -31.04 41.54
C GLN A 818 -16.42 -31.94 40.36
N ARG A 819 -17.26 -31.44 39.43
CA ARG A 819 -17.60 -32.16 38.21
C ARG A 819 -16.39 -32.38 37.30
N LEU A 820 -15.45 -31.45 37.26
CA LEU A 820 -14.17 -31.65 36.56
C LEU A 820 -13.37 -32.77 37.16
N ILE A 821 -13.27 -32.83 38.50
CA ILE A 821 -12.63 -33.93 39.21
C ILE A 821 -13.31 -35.24 38.90
N ASP A 822 -14.65 -35.28 39.01
CA ASP A 822 -15.45 -36.47 38.71
C ASP A 822 -15.31 -36.92 37.24
N PHE A 823 -15.21 -35.96 36.31
CA PHE A 823 -14.95 -36.25 34.90
C PHE A 823 -13.58 -36.85 34.66
N CYS A 824 -12.54 -36.31 35.31
CA CYS A 824 -11.17 -36.81 35.19
C CYS A 824 -10.96 -38.14 35.90
N THR A 825 -11.61 -38.37 37.05
CA THR A 825 -11.53 -39.60 37.82
C THR A 825 -12.51 -40.66 37.35
N GLY A 826 -13.55 -40.27 36.64
CA GLY A 826 -14.48 -41.19 36.01
C GLY A 826 -13.83 -41.98 34.86
N LYS A 827 -14.30 -43.19 34.54
CA LYS A 827 -13.77 -44.11 33.52
C LYS A 827 -13.69 -43.54 32.07
N ARG A 828 -13.70 -42.23 31.89
CA ARG A 828 -13.76 -41.55 30.61
C ARG A 828 -12.46 -40.97 30.10
N LEU A 829 -11.45 -40.93 30.96
CA LEU A 829 -10.07 -40.62 30.58
C LEU A 829 -9.28 -41.95 30.57
N CYS A 830 -9.29 -42.61 29.44
CA CYS A 830 -8.41 -43.75 29.17
C CYS A 830 -7.81 -43.57 27.78
#